data_1e79cf492fd2c9a55043b3b1e3097bbe
#
_entry.id   1e79cf492fd2c9a55043b3b1e3097bbe
#
_cell.length_a   1.000
_cell.length_b   1.000
_cell.length_c   1.000
_cell.angle_alpha   90.00
_cell.angle_beta   90.00
_cell.angle_gamma   90.00
#
_symmetry.space_group_name_H-M   'P 1'
#
loop_
_entity.id
_entity.type
_entity.pdbx_description
1 polymer ?
#
loop_
_entity_poly.entity_id
_entity_poly.type
_entity_poly.pdbx_seq_one_letter_code
_entity_poly.pdbx_strand_id
1 'polypeptide(L)'
;MRYCIGVDLGGTNIAAGIVDLDSKKIVRKMSIKTRAPRPCEEICDDIVGLCKKLCEKERISYSEILWLGVATAGSVKGGVVVKASNLGWVDVEFSKILRKRSRITTFVSNDANAAAYAEAIWGAGAAYNSVVVITLGTGVGGGIVINGEIWEGTNGFAAELGNYIIDVDGRACTCGKRGCLEAYCSVPALVSETRRMMRLYPDSIMWQMCGGDLNKVNGLTPFRAKDEGDACAKEVLDDFIKYLAVGASNVINILQPGILCIGGGISHEGDKLLKPLKAQIERLTFSTKDKKTKISICRFMNDAGIIGGALLGMRDEVKKVNNRLTAIVQQFNIGGEVVDCVPYGNGHINETRLVTVRDRHEQAEYILQKINKNVFKDPAVLMENYVNVTQYLRKVIGEQGGDPDRETLTVLPAKDGKGYYIDDRGEYWRVTLFVRGSMCFDKVENAKQFYDSAVAFGNFQYLLRDYPADTLNETIKNFHNTPDRYRQFIDALDKDVVGRAKSVKDEIEFVKARRKFMDTLEDAHKAGKLPLKVTHNDTKLNNILFDKKTGGALCVIDLDTIMPGYSVNDFGDSIRFGATTALEDERDLSLVNFDISLYETYVDGFIKGAKGGLSKGEIDLLPEAAIMMTLECGMRFLTDHLSGDTYFKISRENHNLDRARNQFKLVSDMEKALPEMKRIVEKYANQN
;
A
#
# COMPACT_ATOMS: atom_id res chain seq x y z
N MET A 1 -10.55 -11.78 11.85
CA MET A 1 -10.96 -11.91 10.44
C MET A 1 -12.20 -11.06 10.21
N ARG A 2 -12.26 -10.32 9.10
CA ARG A 2 -13.39 -9.42 8.78
C ARG A 2 -14.19 -10.01 7.64
N TYR A 3 -15.40 -10.51 7.94
CA TYR A 3 -16.25 -11.17 6.98
C TYR A 3 -17.36 -10.25 6.46
N CYS A 4 -17.59 -10.27 5.15
CA CYS A 4 -18.77 -9.72 4.51
C CYS A 4 -19.36 -10.73 3.52
N ILE A 5 -20.57 -10.51 3.07
CA ILE A 5 -21.19 -11.36 2.05
C ILE A 5 -21.42 -10.53 0.79
N GLY A 6 -20.92 -11.06 -0.34
CA GLY A 6 -21.23 -10.56 -1.66
C GLY A 6 -22.28 -11.43 -2.33
N VAL A 7 -23.22 -10.79 -3.01
CA VAL A 7 -24.30 -11.44 -3.77
C VAL A 7 -24.26 -10.94 -5.20
N ASP A 8 -24.31 -11.86 -6.14
CA ASP A 8 -24.51 -11.61 -7.57
C ASP A 8 -25.94 -12.05 -7.93
N LEU A 9 -26.82 -11.06 -8.15
CA LEU A 9 -28.23 -11.24 -8.45
C LEU A 9 -28.48 -11.09 -9.96
N GLY A 10 -28.43 -12.20 -10.67
CA GLY A 10 -28.83 -12.26 -12.06
C GLY A 10 -30.30 -12.69 -12.25
N GLY A 11 -30.84 -12.50 -13.45
CA GLY A 11 -32.20 -12.94 -13.78
C GLY A 11 -32.43 -14.46 -13.69
N THR A 12 -31.38 -15.26 -13.78
CA THR A 12 -31.45 -16.74 -13.76
C THR A 12 -31.01 -17.35 -12.44
N ASN A 13 -29.94 -16.83 -11.85
CA ASN A 13 -29.36 -17.35 -10.62
C ASN A 13 -29.04 -16.22 -9.63
N ILE A 14 -29.12 -16.55 -8.34
CA ILE A 14 -28.57 -15.77 -7.23
C ILE A 14 -27.35 -16.52 -6.75
N ALA A 15 -26.16 -15.93 -6.86
CA ALA A 15 -24.95 -16.48 -6.30
C ALA A 15 -24.49 -15.62 -5.11
N ALA A 16 -24.09 -16.22 -4.01
CA ALA A 16 -23.60 -15.52 -2.84
C ALA A 16 -22.31 -16.16 -2.31
N GLY A 17 -21.45 -15.35 -1.71
CA GLY A 17 -20.20 -15.84 -1.11
C GLY A 17 -19.80 -15.05 0.12
N ILE A 18 -19.27 -15.76 1.12
CA ILE A 18 -18.57 -15.15 2.25
C ILE A 18 -17.18 -14.74 1.77
N VAL A 19 -16.84 -13.48 1.96
CA VAL A 19 -15.57 -12.90 1.57
C VAL A 19 -14.82 -12.46 2.82
N ASP A 20 -13.61 -12.95 2.98
CA ASP A 20 -12.68 -12.50 4.01
C ASP A 20 -11.88 -11.30 3.45
N LEU A 21 -12.09 -10.14 4.05
CA LEU A 21 -11.46 -8.89 3.63
C LEU A 21 -9.95 -8.85 3.93
N ASP A 22 -9.48 -9.60 4.91
CA ASP A 22 -8.08 -9.62 5.32
C ASP A 22 -7.24 -10.51 4.39
N SER A 23 -7.74 -11.72 4.07
CA SER A 23 -7.08 -12.62 3.11
C SER A 23 -7.42 -12.32 1.65
N LYS A 24 -8.40 -11.45 1.37
CA LYS A 24 -8.89 -11.08 0.03
C LYS A 24 -9.41 -12.30 -0.77
N LYS A 25 -10.11 -13.21 -0.13
CA LYS A 25 -10.58 -14.46 -0.74
C LYS A 25 -12.05 -14.72 -0.44
N ILE A 26 -12.69 -15.44 -1.36
CA ILE A 26 -13.99 -16.07 -1.10
C ILE A 26 -13.73 -17.32 -0.26
N VAL A 27 -14.29 -17.34 0.95
CA VAL A 27 -14.20 -18.49 1.87
C VAL A 27 -15.10 -19.62 1.39
N ARG A 28 -16.36 -19.30 1.07
CA ARG A 28 -17.36 -20.21 0.51
C ARG A 28 -18.32 -19.46 -0.38
N LYS A 29 -18.80 -20.15 -1.44
CA LYS A 29 -19.88 -19.64 -2.30
C LYS A 29 -20.94 -20.71 -2.53
N MET A 30 -22.17 -20.25 -2.75
CA MET A 30 -23.34 -21.07 -3.09
C MET A 30 -24.24 -20.32 -4.08
N SER A 31 -25.07 -21.04 -4.82
CA SER A 31 -26.05 -20.42 -5.72
C SER A 31 -27.40 -21.14 -5.70
N ILE A 32 -28.45 -20.39 -6.03
CA ILE A 32 -29.82 -20.88 -6.19
C ILE A 32 -30.44 -20.24 -7.44
N LYS A 33 -31.56 -20.76 -7.91
CA LYS A 33 -32.29 -20.18 -9.05
C LYS A 33 -33.04 -18.91 -8.62
N THR A 34 -32.96 -17.83 -9.40
CA THR A 34 -33.69 -16.57 -9.16
C THR A 34 -35.19 -16.74 -9.34
N ARG A 35 -35.64 -17.53 -10.34
CA ARG A 35 -37.03 -17.72 -10.71
C ARG A 35 -37.77 -16.42 -11.01
N ALA A 36 -37.05 -15.44 -11.63
CA ALA A 36 -37.62 -14.18 -12.03
C ALA A 36 -38.53 -14.33 -13.28
N PRO A 37 -39.55 -13.42 -13.50
CA PRO A 37 -39.86 -12.28 -12.63
C PRO A 37 -40.74 -12.68 -11.44
N ARG A 38 -40.48 -12.04 -10.29
CA ARG A 38 -41.28 -12.18 -9.06
C ARG A 38 -41.07 -11.01 -8.09
N PRO A 39 -41.90 -10.86 -7.03
CA PRO A 39 -41.77 -9.76 -6.08
C PRO A 39 -40.37 -9.68 -5.46
N CYS A 40 -39.92 -8.45 -5.23
CA CYS A 40 -38.62 -8.17 -4.64
C CYS A 40 -38.45 -8.80 -3.26
N GLU A 41 -39.52 -8.81 -2.49
CA GLU A 41 -39.56 -9.36 -1.14
C GLU A 41 -39.17 -10.84 -1.10
N GLU A 42 -39.69 -11.63 -2.04
CA GLU A 42 -39.39 -13.05 -2.15
C GLU A 42 -37.92 -13.32 -2.52
N ILE A 43 -37.39 -12.50 -3.42
CA ILE A 43 -35.98 -12.58 -3.79
C ILE A 43 -35.10 -12.18 -2.60
N CYS A 44 -35.49 -11.18 -1.81
CA CYS A 44 -34.80 -10.81 -0.60
C CYS A 44 -34.80 -11.95 0.44
N ASP A 45 -35.91 -12.66 0.60
CA ASP A 45 -36.00 -13.81 1.52
C ASP A 45 -35.08 -14.98 1.09
N ASP A 46 -35.01 -15.23 -0.20
CA ASP A 46 -34.08 -16.20 -0.77
C ASP A 46 -32.62 -15.80 -0.57
N ILE A 47 -32.28 -14.54 -0.77
CA ILE A 47 -30.92 -14.00 -0.51
C ILE A 47 -30.55 -14.19 0.97
N VAL A 48 -31.44 -13.79 1.89
CA VAL A 48 -31.20 -13.94 3.34
C VAL A 48 -31.06 -15.40 3.73
N GLY A 49 -31.92 -16.29 3.20
CA GLY A 49 -31.85 -17.73 3.42
C GLY A 49 -30.53 -18.33 2.92
N LEU A 50 -30.05 -17.88 1.74
CA LEU A 50 -28.78 -18.31 1.18
C LEU A 50 -27.60 -17.85 2.05
N CYS A 51 -27.62 -16.59 2.49
CA CYS A 51 -26.57 -16.02 3.36
C CYS A 51 -26.47 -16.76 4.70
N LYS A 52 -27.60 -17.07 5.34
CA LYS A 52 -27.63 -17.84 6.59
C LYS A 52 -27.04 -19.24 6.40
N LYS A 53 -27.44 -19.95 5.33
CA LYS A 53 -26.90 -21.28 5.00
C LYS A 53 -25.38 -21.25 4.74
N LEU A 54 -24.87 -20.18 4.14
CA LEU A 54 -23.43 -20.00 3.95
C LEU A 54 -22.71 -19.90 5.31
N CYS A 55 -23.23 -19.07 6.22
CA CYS A 55 -22.68 -18.89 7.56
C CYS A 55 -22.71 -20.18 8.37
N GLU A 56 -23.83 -20.91 8.35
CA GLU A 56 -23.98 -22.21 9.02
C GLU A 56 -22.91 -23.21 8.54
N LYS A 57 -22.72 -23.33 7.23
CA LYS A 57 -21.73 -24.26 6.64
C LYS A 57 -20.29 -23.91 6.99
N GLU A 58 -19.96 -22.65 7.22
CA GLU A 58 -18.61 -22.19 7.60
C GLU A 58 -18.46 -22.03 9.12
N ARG A 59 -19.51 -22.28 9.90
CA ARG A 59 -19.52 -22.07 11.36
C ARG A 59 -19.17 -20.64 11.78
N ILE A 60 -19.57 -19.67 10.94
CA ILE A 60 -19.44 -18.24 11.20
C ILE A 60 -20.79 -17.74 11.70
N SER A 61 -20.82 -16.99 12.79
CA SER A 61 -22.07 -16.38 13.23
C SER A 61 -22.57 -15.35 12.21
N TYR A 62 -23.87 -15.37 11.91
CA TYR A 62 -24.46 -14.38 11.01
C TYR A 62 -24.29 -12.93 11.52
N SER A 63 -24.16 -12.75 12.84
CA SER A 63 -23.88 -11.47 13.49
C SER A 63 -22.45 -10.98 13.30
N GLU A 64 -21.52 -11.83 12.88
CA GLU A 64 -20.12 -11.46 12.57
C GLU A 64 -19.97 -10.89 11.16
N ILE A 65 -21.03 -10.97 10.34
CA ILE A 65 -21.02 -10.41 8.99
C ILE A 65 -21.16 -8.88 9.06
N LEU A 66 -20.15 -8.17 8.61
CA LEU A 66 -20.08 -6.70 8.67
C LEU A 66 -21.14 -6.03 7.80
N TRP A 67 -21.35 -6.53 6.58
CA TRP A 67 -22.36 -6.05 5.65
C TRP A 67 -22.69 -7.09 4.57
N LEU A 68 -23.79 -6.81 3.88
CA LEU A 68 -24.26 -7.53 2.70
C LEU A 68 -24.19 -6.60 1.49
N GLY A 69 -23.40 -6.94 0.49
CA GLY A 69 -23.30 -6.17 -0.75
C GLY A 69 -23.84 -6.96 -1.93
N VAL A 70 -24.68 -6.32 -2.75
CA VAL A 70 -25.36 -6.95 -3.89
C VAL A 70 -25.00 -6.29 -5.20
N ALA A 71 -24.45 -7.07 -6.11
CA ALA A 71 -24.34 -6.76 -7.51
C ALA A 71 -25.63 -7.25 -8.21
N THR A 72 -26.39 -6.39 -8.83
CA THR A 72 -27.66 -6.75 -9.48
C THR A 72 -27.71 -6.29 -10.92
N ALA A 73 -28.37 -7.07 -11.76
CA ALA A 73 -28.67 -6.65 -13.11
C ALA A 73 -29.58 -5.42 -13.10
N GLY A 74 -29.38 -4.52 -14.05
CA GLY A 74 -30.15 -3.29 -14.22
C GLY A 74 -29.49 -2.05 -13.61
N SER A 75 -30.10 -0.89 -13.80
CA SER A 75 -29.58 0.40 -13.34
C SER A 75 -29.92 0.62 -11.87
N VAL A 76 -28.92 1.03 -11.08
CA VAL A 76 -29.06 1.25 -9.63
C VAL A 76 -28.61 2.66 -9.27
N LYS A 77 -29.37 3.35 -8.41
CA LYS A 77 -28.99 4.62 -7.82
C LYS A 77 -29.40 4.72 -6.37
N GLY A 78 -28.46 5.01 -5.48
CA GLY A 78 -28.75 5.17 -4.05
C GLY A 78 -29.40 3.95 -3.40
N GLY A 79 -29.13 2.74 -3.90
CA GLY A 79 -29.74 1.50 -3.41
C GLY A 79 -31.14 1.19 -3.96
N VAL A 80 -31.67 2.05 -4.84
CA VAL A 80 -32.91 1.83 -5.59
C VAL A 80 -32.55 1.21 -6.93
N VAL A 81 -33.22 0.10 -7.29
CA VAL A 81 -33.16 -0.48 -8.63
C VAL A 81 -34.14 0.30 -9.50
N VAL A 82 -33.58 1.22 -10.32
CA VAL A 82 -34.37 2.10 -11.17
C VAL A 82 -35.07 1.30 -12.27
N LYS A 83 -34.36 0.38 -12.93
CA LYS A 83 -34.91 -0.53 -13.90
C LYS A 83 -34.06 -1.80 -14.02
N ALA A 84 -34.70 -2.96 -13.90
CA ALA A 84 -34.12 -4.26 -14.13
C ALA A 84 -35.09 -5.17 -14.91
N SER A 85 -34.98 -5.15 -16.23
CA SER A 85 -35.89 -5.89 -17.12
C SER A 85 -35.87 -7.38 -16.85
N ASN A 86 -34.71 -7.97 -16.51
CA ASN A 86 -34.52 -9.39 -16.20
C ASN A 86 -35.20 -9.82 -14.89
N LEU A 87 -35.49 -8.88 -14.00
CA LEU A 87 -36.15 -9.11 -12.71
C LEU A 87 -37.61 -8.65 -12.74
N GLY A 88 -38.01 -7.89 -13.75
CA GLY A 88 -39.33 -7.25 -13.84
C GLY A 88 -39.50 -6.07 -12.88
N TRP A 89 -38.42 -5.40 -12.48
CA TRP A 89 -38.44 -4.36 -11.47
C TRP A 89 -38.32 -2.96 -12.08
N VAL A 90 -39.06 -2.00 -11.50
CA VAL A 90 -38.98 -0.56 -11.80
C VAL A 90 -39.13 0.19 -10.47
N ASP A 91 -38.22 1.10 -10.20
CA ASP A 91 -38.17 1.97 -8.99
C ASP A 91 -38.33 1.22 -7.66
N VAL A 92 -37.64 0.08 -7.52
CA VAL A 92 -37.69 -0.77 -6.31
C VAL A 92 -36.65 -0.32 -5.28
N GLU A 93 -37.07 0.05 -4.06
CA GLU A 93 -36.20 0.38 -2.92
C GLU A 93 -35.46 -0.87 -2.38
N PHE A 94 -34.74 -1.56 -3.23
CA PHE A 94 -34.19 -2.88 -2.97
C PHE A 94 -33.26 -2.92 -1.75
N SER A 95 -32.34 -1.97 -1.62
CA SER A 95 -31.42 -1.93 -0.46
C SER A 95 -32.18 -1.82 0.86
N LYS A 96 -33.23 -0.99 0.92
CA LYS A 96 -34.06 -0.76 2.11
C LYS A 96 -34.85 -2.04 2.47
N ILE A 97 -35.46 -2.68 1.46
CA ILE A 97 -36.24 -3.92 1.66
C ILE A 97 -35.32 -5.04 2.16
N LEU A 98 -34.15 -5.24 1.50
CA LEU A 98 -33.20 -6.27 1.87
C LEU A 98 -32.58 -6.04 3.27
N ARG A 99 -32.24 -4.78 3.61
CA ARG A 99 -31.74 -4.40 4.93
C ARG A 99 -32.73 -4.72 6.05
N LYS A 100 -34.03 -4.44 5.82
CA LYS A 100 -35.10 -4.75 6.78
C LYS A 100 -35.19 -6.25 7.07
N ARG A 101 -34.99 -7.10 6.05
CA ARG A 101 -35.10 -8.58 6.14
C ARG A 101 -33.83 -9.23 6.65
N SER A 102 -32.68 -8.77 6.19
CA SER A 102 -31.36 -9.30 6.59
C SER A 102 -30.93 -8.87 7.99
N ARG A 103 -31.39 -7.68 8.44
CA ARG A 103 -30.92 -6.96 9.64
C ARG A 103 -29.42 -6.64 9.61
N ILE A 104 -28.82 -6.66 8.43
CA ILE A 104 -27.41 -6.30 8.19
C ILE A 104 -27.38 -5.06 7.28
N THR A 105 -26.36 -4.20 7.44
CA THR A 105 -26.14 -3.07 6.53
C THR A 105 -25.99 -3.60 5.11
N THR A 106 -26.74 -2.99 4.16
CA THR A 106 -26.83 -3.50 2.78
C THR A 106 -26.42 -2.44 1.78
N PHE A 107 -25.59 -2.84 0.84
CA PHE A 107 -25.13 -2.04 -0.29
C PHE A 107 -25.56 -2.67 -1.60
N VAL A 108 -25.93 -1.87 -2.58
CA VAL A 108 -26.41 -2.37 -3.88
C VAL A 108 -25.77 -1.54 -5.00
N SER A 109 -25.28 -2.20 -6.04
CA SER A 109 -24.79 -1.57 -7.27
C SER A 109 -25.19 -2.42 -8.49
N ASN A 110 -25.04 -1.83 -9.67
CA ASN A 110 -25.14 -2.58 -10.91
C ASN A 110 -24.04 -3.67 -11.00
N ASP A 111 -24.32 -4.79 -11.64
CA ASP A 111 -23.42 -5.95 -11.74
C ASP A 111 -22.09 -5.64 -12.46
N ALA A 112 -22.13 -4.90 -13.57
CA ALA A 112 -20.93 -4.50 -14.30
C ALA A 112 -20.09 -3.47 -13.50
N ASN A 113 -20.74 -2.54 -12.81
CA ASN A 113 -20.07 -1.60 -11.91
C ASN A 113 -19.41 -2.31 -10.73
N ALA A 114 -20.10 -3.27 -10.12
CA ALA A 114 -19.52 -4.09 -9.05
C ALA A 114 -18.33 -4.90 -9.54
N ALA A 115 -18.44 -5.53 -10.72
CA ALA A 115 -17.32 -6.25 -11.33
C ALA A 115 -16.11 -5.34 -11.63
N ALA A 116 -16.37 -4.13 -12.13
CA ALA A 116 -15.31 -3.14 -12.36
C ALA A 116 -14.65 -2.71 -11.03
N TYR A 117 -15.44 -2.56 -9.98
CA TYR A 117 -14.93 -2.24 -8.64
C TYR A 117 -14.06 -3.35 -8.07
N ALA A 118 -14.48 -4.62 -8.24
CA ALA A 118 -13.64 -5.77 -7.86
C ALA A 118 -12.27 -5.73 -8.53
N GLU A 119 -12.25 -5.50 -9.85
CA GLU A 119 -11.01 -5.44 -10.63
C GLU A 119 -10.15 -4.24 -10.26
N ALA A 120 -10.74 -3.10 -9.94
CA ALA A 120 -10.04 -1.89 -9.54
C ALA A 120 -9.40 -2.03 -8.15
N ILE A 121 -10.06 -2.70 -7.19
CA ILE A 121 -9.60 -2.76 -5.80
C ILE A 121 -8.68 -3.97 -5.56
N TRP A 122 -9.02 -5.15 -6.07
CA TRP A 122 -8.26 -6.39 -5.80
C TRP A 122 -7.79 -7.13 -7.05
N GLY A 123 -8.24 -6.74 -8.22
CA GLY A 123 -8.00 -7.44 -9.47
C GLY A 123 -6.88 -6.89 -10.34
N ALA A 124 -7.06 -7.01 -11.66
CA ALA A 124 -6.07 -6.60 -12.65
C ALA A 124 -5.82 -5.08 -12.65
N GLY A 125 -6.77 -4.30 -12.14
CA GLY A 125 -6.74 -2.83 -12.07
C GLY A 125 -6.14 -2.25 -10.79
N ALA A 126 -5.76 -3.06 -9.79
CA ALA A 126 -5.42 -2.60 -8.45
C ALA A 126 -4.22 -1.63 -8.36
N ALA A 127 -3.37 -1.59 -9.38
CA ALA A 127 -2.23 -0.66 -9.46
C ALA A 127 -2.54 0.64 -10.25
N TYR A 128 -3.79 0.86 -10.65
CA TYR A 128 -4.17 1.96 -11.54
C TYR A 128 -5.24 2.83 -10.92
N ASN A 129 -5.11 4.15 -11.03
CA ASN A 129 -6.09 5.12 -10.53
C ASN A 129 -7.37 5.18 -11.37
N SER A 130 -7.32 4.72 -12.64
CA SER A 130 -8.47 4.67 -13.51
C SER A 130 -8.56 3.32 -14.22
N VAL A 131 -9.71 2.66 -14.05
CA VAL A 131 -9.98 1.30 -14.54
C VAL A 131 -11.28 1.31 -15.29
N VAL A 132 -11.28 0.75 -16.49
CA VAL A 132 -12.50 0.47 -17.26
C VAL A 132 -12.59 -1.04 -17.44
N VAL A 133 -13.78 -1.58 -17.24
CA VAL A 133 -14.10 -2.99 -17.50
C VAL A 133 -15.17 -3.08 -18.54
N ILE A 134 -14.96 -3.92 -19.56
CA ILE A 134 -15.97 -4.32 -20.54
C ILE A 134 -16.25 -5.80 -20.32
N THR A 135 -17.49 -6.18 -20.04
CA THR A 135 -17.89 -7.56 -19.82
C THR A 135 -18.64 -8.12 -21.04
N LEU A 136 -18.15 -9.24 -21.57
CA LEU A 136 -18.70 -9.91 -22.76
C LEU A 136 -19.49 -11.16 -22.35
N GLY A 137 -20.81 -11.02 -22.24
CA GLY A 137 -21.72 -12.05 -21.79
C GLY A 137 -22.98 -12.13 -22.66
N THR A 138 -24.15 -12.35 -22.03
CA THR A 138 -25.47 -12.29 -22.70
C THR A 138 -25.71 -10.91 -23.34
N GLY A 139 -25.16 -9.86 -22.72
CA GLY A 139 -25.01 -8.52 -23.27
C GLY A 139 -23.58 -8.06 -23.21
N VAL A 140 -23.35 -6.77 -23.46
CA VAL A 140 -22.09 -6.09 -23.24
C VAL A 140 -22.27 -5.09 -22.10
N GLY A 141 -21.70 -5.40 -20.94
CA GLY A 141 -21.71 -4.50 -19.80
C GLY A 141 -20.45 -3.64 -19.72
N GLY A 142 -20.54 -2.54 -18.99
CA GLY A 142 -19.41 -1.65 -18.72
C GLY A 142 -19.39 -1.15 -17.29
N GLY A 143 -18.19 -0.91 -16.76
CA GLY A 143 -17.99 -0.26 -15.48
C GLY A 143 -16.75 0.60 -15.52
N ILE A 144 -16.82 1.77 -14.90
CA ILE A 144 -15.74 2.76 -14.85
C ILE A 144 -15.44 3.06 -13.38
N VAL A 145 -14.17 2.96 -12.99
CA VAL A 145 -13.70 3.31 -11.65
C VAL A 145 -12.56 4.33 -11.79
N ILE A 146 -12.71 5.47 -11.13
CA ILE A 146 -11.72 6.56 -11.16
C ILE A 146 -11.38 6.91 -9.71
N ASN A 147 -10.09 6.89 -9.36
CA ASN A 147 -9.59 7.16 -8.01
C ASN A 147 -10.28 6.30 -6.92
N GLY A 148 -10.52 5.02 -7.23
CA GLY A 148 -11.19 4.09 -6.32
C GLY A 148 -12.70 4.28 -6.18
N GLU A 149 -13.33 5.17 -6.96
CA GLU A 149 -14.77 5.42 -6.95
C GLU A 149 -15.44 4.97 -8.26
N ILE A 150 -16.58 4.27 -8.12
CA ILE A 150 -17.39 3.88 -9.27
C ILE A 150 -17.99 5.13 -9.91
N TRP A 151 -17.81 5.30 -11.20
CA TRP A 151 -18.43 6.38 -11.98
C TRP A 151 -19.83 5.99 -12.43
N GLU A 152 -20.83 6.31 -11.63
CA GLU A 152 -22.25 6.00 -11.91
C GLU A 152 -22.97 7.08 -12.73
N GLY A 153 -22.33 8.24 -12.96
CA GLY A 153 -22.96 9.40 -13.58
C GLY A 153 -24.03 10.04 -12.69
N THR A 154 -24.64 11.12 -13.21
CA THR A 154 -25.61 11.89 -12.45
C THR A 154 -26.88 11.10 -12.11
N ASN A 155 -27.32 10.22 -13.00
CA ASN A 155 -28.59 9.48 -12.89
C ASN A 155 -28.43 7.96 -12.73
N GLY A 156 -27.20 7.45 -12.54
CA GLY A 156 -26.92 6.01 -12.40
C GLY A 156 -26.89 5.24 -13.72
N PHE A 157 -26.79 5.94 -14.86
CA PHE A 157 -26.77 5.34 -16.21
C PHE A 157 -25.42 5.51 -16.93
N ALA A 158 -24.35 5.89 -16.22
CA ALA A 158 -23.02 5.92 -16.83
C ALA A 158 -22.48 4.50 -17.10
N ALA A 159 -21.47 4.43 -17.93
CA ALA A 159 -20.78 3.20 -18.29
C ALA A 159 -21.63 2.13 -19.02
N GLU A 160 -22.75 2.52 -19.65
CA GLU A 160 -23.53 1.67 -20.54
C GLU A 160 -22.79 1.41 -21.86
N LEU A 161 -21.59 0.79 -21.74
CA LEU A 161 -20.64 0.65 -22.86
C LEU A 161 -21.13 -0.28 -23.95
N GLY A 162 -22.10 -1.15 -23.68
CA GLY A 162 -22.75 -1.96 -24.71
C GLY A 162 -23.73 -1.19 -25.59
N ASN A 163 -24.26 -0.07 -25.08
CA ASN A 163 -25.39 0.65 -25.71
C ASN A 163 -24.98 1.90 -26.51
N TYR A 164 -23.67 2.23 -26.58
CA TYR A 164 -23.24 3.29 -27.48
C TYR A 164 -23.09 2.79 -28.93
N ILE A 165 -23.39 3.66 -29.87
CA ILE A 165 -23.46 3.33 -31.30
C ILE A 165 -22.05 3.38 -31.89
N ILE A 166 -21.62 2.28 -32.53
CA ILE A 166 -20.34 2.15 -33.24
C ILE A 166 -20.54 2.09 -34.77
N ASP A 167 -21.78 1.91 -35.22
CA ASP A 167 -22.15 1.82 -36.64
C ASP A 167 -23.58 2.36 -36.83
N VAL A 168 -23.72 3.55 -37.41
CA VAL A 168 -24.97 4.30 -37.42
C VAL A 168 -26.14 3.53 -38.08
N ASP A 169 -25.87 2.86 -39.20
CA ASP A 169 -26.86 2.07 -39.95
C ASP A 169 -26.75 0.56 -39.67
N GLY A 170 -26.07 0.20 -38.59
CA GLY A 170 -25.68 -1.15 -38.26
C GLY A 170 -26.79 -2.08 -37.78
N ARG A 171 -26.40 -3.18 -37.14
CA ARG A 171 -27.29 -4.26 -36.67
C ARG A 171 -28.30 -3.76 -35.64
N ALA A 172 -29.51 -4.31 -35.67
CA ALA A 172 -30.53 -4.02 -34.67
C ALA A 172 -30.05 -4.50 -33.29
N CYS A 173 -30.27 -3.70 -32.25
CA CYS A 173 -29.93 -4.01 -30.87
C CYS A 173 -31.20 -4.27 -30.04
N THR A 174 -31.07 -5.11 -29.02
CA THR A 174 -32.16 -5.43 -28.07
C THR A 174 -32.67 -4.20 -27.31
N CYS A 175 -31.84 -3.14 -27.20
CA CYS A 175 -32.26 -1.86 -26.61
C CYS A 175 -33.17 -1.00 -27.46
N GLY A 176 -33.56 -1.47 -28.66
CA GLY A 176 -34.42 -0.77 -29.62
C GLY A 176 -33.69 0.17 -30.58
N LYS A 177 -32.37 0.35 -30.46
CA LYS A 177 -31.52 1.15 -31.36
C LYS A 177 -30.83 0.25 -32.38
N ARG A 178 -30.06 0.88 -33.28
CA ARG A 178 -29.20 0.17 -34.25
C ARG A 178 -27.74 0.52 -34.02
N GLY A 179 -26.84 -0.42 -34.33
CA GLY A 179 -25.41 -0.21 -34.34
C GLY A 179 -24.72 -0.13 -32.98
N CYS A 180 -25.39 -0.55 -31.92
CA CYS A 180 -24.76 -0.61 -30.57
C CYS A 180 -23.64 -1.64 -30.54
N LEU A 181 -22.60 -1.41 -29.70
CA LEU A 181 -21.50 -2.36 -29.49
C LEU A 181 -22.02 -3.75 -29.13
N GLU A 182 -23.05 -3.86 -28.29
CA GLU A 182 -23.66 -5.11 -27.88
C GLU A 182 -24.17 -5.94 -29.08
N ALA A 183 -24.71 -5.31 -30.12
CA ALA A 183 -25.21 -5.98 -31.32
C ALA A 183 -24.11 -6.70 -32.13
N TYR A 184 -22.83 -6.42 -31.81
CA TYR A 184 -21.67 -7.00 -32.49
C TYR A 184 -20.82 -7.89 -31.53
N CYS A 185 -20.76 -7.51 -30.25
CA CYS A 185 -19.77 -8.07 -29.30
C CYS A 185 -20.36 -8.88 -28.15
N SER A 186 -21.69 -9.03 -28.07
CA SER A 186 -22.29 -9.99 -27.11
C SER A 186 -22.13 -11.44 -27.59
N VAL A 187 -22.24 -12.40 -26.65
CA VAL A 187 -22.23 -13.84 -26.98
C VAL A 187 -23.32 -14.22 -27.96
N PRO A 188 -24.60 -13.77 -27.79
CA PRO A 188 -25.66 -14.00 -28.80
C PRO A 188 -25.30 -13.42 -30.15
N ALA A 189 -24.70 -12.24 -30.23
CA ALA A 189 -24.26 -11.66 -31.49
C ALA A 189 -23.20 -12.52 -32.18
N LEU A 190 -22.17 -12.98 -31.45
CA LEU A 190 -21.16 -13.87 -31.98
C LEU A 190 -21.76 -15.19 -32.48
N VAL A 191 -22.65 -15.81 -31.71
CA VAL A 191 -23.35 -17.05 -32.10
C VAL A 191 -24.20 -16.84 -33.36
N SER A 192 -24.95 -15.73 -33.43
CA SER A 192 -25.76 -15.39 -34.59
C SER A 192 -24.91 -15.21 -35.85
N GLU A 193 -23.80 -14.50 -35.74
CA GLU A 193 -22.87 -14.30 -36.84
C GLU A 193 -22.21 -15.61 -37.28
N THR A 194 -21.77 -16.44 -36.31
CA THR A 194 -21.24 -17.78 -36.60
C THR A 194 -22.22 -18.62 -37.37
N ARG A 195 -23.50 -18.66 -36.95
CA ARG A 195 -24.56 -19.40 -37.65
C ARG A 195 -24.81 -18.85 -39.07
N ARG A 196 -24.76 -17.53 -39.24
CA ARG A 196 -24.91 -16.87 -40.55
C ARG A 196 -23.78 -17.29 -41.49
N MET A 197 -22.53 -17.23 -41.00
CA MET A 197 -21.35 -17.55 -41.78
C MET A 197 -21.28 -19.04 -42.13
N MET A 198 -21.62 -19.93 -41.18
CA MET A 198 -21.72 -21.37 -41.48
C MET A 198 -22.64 -21.67 -42.65
N ARG A 199 -23.79 -20.97 -42.77
CA ARG A 199 -24.70 -21.14 -43.93
C ARG A 199 -24.08 -20.72 -45.25
N LEU A 200 -23.15 -19.76 -45.22
CA LEU A 200 -22.44 -19.30 -46.42
C LEU A 200 -21.23 -20.18 -46.78
N TYR A 201 -20.70 -20.90 -45.77
CA TYR A 201 -19.55 -21.76 -45.89
C TYR A 201 -19.91 -23.21 -45.51
N PRO A 202 -20.52 -24.00 -46.42
CA PRO A 202 -20.95 -25.39 -46.15
C PRO A 202 -19.80 -26.32 -45.75
N ASP A 203 -18.56 -26.03 -46.18
CA ASP A 203 -17.37 -26.82 -45.95
C ASP A 203 -16.66 -26.47 -44.61
N SER A 204 -17.16 -25.52 -43.84
CA SER A 204 -16.60 -25.19 -42.56
C SER A 204 -16.65 -26.36 -41.57
N ILE A 205 -15.57 -26.63 -40.87
CA ILE A 205 -15.51 -27.69 -39.86
C ILE A 205 -16.45 -27.44 -38.66
N MET A 206 -16.93 -26.20 -38.50
CA MET A 206 -17.92 -25.84 -37.48
C MET A 206 -19.22 -26.66 -37.64
N TRP A 207 -19.58 -27.07 -38.83
CA TRP A 207 -20.73 -27.96 -39.07
C TRP A 207 -20.49 -29.34 -38.43
N GLN A 208 -19.31 -29.93 -38.60
CA GLN A 208 -18.97 -31.19 -37.97
C GLN A 208 -18.93 -31.06 -36.46
N MET A 209 -18.32 -29.97 -35.92
CA MET A 209 -18.23 -29.69 -34.48
C MET A 209 -19.60 -29.60 -33.80
N CYS A 210 -20.61 -29.11 -34.53
CA CYS A 210 -21.99 -28.97 -34.05
C CYS A 210 -22.88 -30.18 -34.42
N GLY A 211 -22.33 -31.22 -35.04
CA GLY A 211 -23.10 -32.37 -35.51
C GLY A 211 -24.23 -32.03 -36.51
N GLY A 212 -24.00 -31.01 -37.37
CA GLY A 212 -24.94 -30.52 -38.33
C GLY A 212 -26.09 -29.63 -37.78
N ASP A 213 -26.11 -29.38 -36.46
CA ASP A 213 -27.19 -28.68 -35.77
C ASP A 213 -26.73 -27.26 -35.36
N LEU A 214 -27.24 -26.25 -36.05
CA LEU A 214 -26.96 -24.83 -35.74
C LEU A 214 -27.34 -24.42 -34.30
N ASN A 215 -28.30 -25.11 -33.67
CA ASN A 215 -28.69 -24.80 -32.29
C ASN A 215 -27.60 -25.14 -31.27
N LYS A 216 -26.66 -26.03 -31.64
CA LYS A 216 -25.50 -26.39 -30.81
C LYS A 216 -24.32 -25.42 -30.94
N VAL A 217 -24.39 -24.46 -31.85
CA VAL A 217 -23.39 -23.36 -31.97
C VAL A 217 -23.41 -22.51 -30.70
N ASN A 218 -22.25 -22.31 -30.12
CA ASN A 218 -22.06 -21.48 -28.93
C ASN A 218 -20.86 -20.53 -29.11
N GLY A 219 -20.60 -19.66 -28.12
CA GLY A 219 -19.51 -18.66 -28.18
C GLY A 219 -18.11 -19.23 -28.36
N LEU A 220 -17.87 -20.51 -28.04
CA LEU A 220 -16.57 -21.18 -28.17
C LEU A 220 -16.39 -21.83 -29.55
N THR A 221 -17.47 -22.10 -30.27
CA THR A 221 -17.44 -22.78 -31.58
C THR A 221 -16.46 -22.14 -32.56
N PRO A 222 -16.50 -20.81 -32.83
CA PRO A 222 -15.59 -20.21 -33.79
C PRO A 222 -14.13 -20.20 -33.29
N PHE A 223 -13.87 -20.09 -31.98
CA PHE A 223 -12.49 -20.12 -31.44
C PHE A 223 -11.85 -21.52 -31.65
N ARG A 224 -12.60 -22.58 -31.37
CA ARG A 224 -12.11 -23.96 -31.56
C ARG A 224 -11.87 -24.25 -33.04
N ALA A 225 -12.82 -23.87 -33.90
CA ALA A 225 -12.66 -24.09 -35.35
C ALA A 225 -11.50 -23.30 -35.94
N LYS A 226 -11.25 -22.09 -35.49
CA LYS A 226 -10.06 -21.31 -35.89
C LYS A 226 -8.77 -22.00 -35.48
N ASP A 227 -8.70 -22.62 -34.30
CA ASP A 227 -7.53 -23.39 -33.87
C ASP A 227 -7.23 -24.57 -34.79
N GLU A 228 -8.26 -25.15 -35.42
CA GLU A 228 -8.15 -26.22 -36.43
C GLU A 228 -7.92 -25.66 -37.84
N GLY A 229 -7.75 -24.34 -37.99
CA GLY A 229 -7.41 -23.70 -39.29
C GLY A 229 -8.62 -23.31 -40.14
N ASP A 230 -9.85 -23.30 -39.61
CA ASP A 230 -11.05 -22.98 -40.36
C ASP A 230 -11.10 -21.49 -40.76
N ALA A 231 -11.17 -21.24 -42.08
CA ALA A 231 -11.14 -19.89 -42.63
C ALA A 231 -12.43 -19.10 -42.33
N CYS A 232 -13.57 -19.77 -42.31
CA CYS A 232 -14.87 -19.17 -41.97
C CYS A 232 -14.88 -18.70 -40.50
N ALA A 233 -14.40 -19.56 -39.58
CA ALA A 233 -14.27 -19.23 -38.15
C ALA A 233 -13.31 -18.07 -37.92
N LYS A 234 -12.21 -18.02 -38.68
CA LYS A 234 -11.26 -16.90 -38.64
C LYS A 234 -11.95 -15.58 -39.03
N GLU A 235 -12.74 -15.56 -40.14
CA GLU A 235 -13.45 -14.37 -40.57
C GLU A 235 -14.46 -13.87 -39.53
N VAL A 236 -15.24 -14.78 -38.92
CA VAL A 236 -16.17 -14.48 -37.81
C VAL A 236 -15.44 -13.81 -36.64
N LEU A 237 -14.28 -14.34 -36.23
CA LEU A 237 -13.54 -13.80 -35.11
C LEU A 237 -12.80 -12.50 -35.46
N ASP A 238 -12.31 -12.35 -36.67
CA ASP A 238 -11.68 -11.12 -37.11
C ASP A 238 -12.65 -9.95 -37.10
N ASP A 239 -13.92 -10.17 -37.55
CA ASP A 239 -15.01 -9.19 -37.45
C ASP A 239 -15.39 -8.88 -36.00
N PHE A 240 -15.56 -9.90 -35.16
CA PHE A 240 -15.86 -9.73 -33.75
C PHE A 240 -14.79 -8.87 -33.05
N ILE A 241 -13.51 -9.19 -33.26
CA ILE A 241 -12.38 -8.47 -32.67
C ILE A 241 -12.30 -7.03 -33.19
N LYS A 242 -12.59 -6.81 -34.49
CA LYS A 242 -12.62 -5.49 -35.11
C LYS A 242 -13.63 -4.57 -34.41
N TYR A 243 -14.87 -5.02 -34.25
CA TYR A 243 -15.91 -4.20 -33.60
C TYR A 243 -15.61 -3.99 -32.11
N LEU A 244 -15.09 -5.00 -31.42
CA LEU A 244 -14.65 -4.86 -30.03
C LEU A 244 -13.50 -3.84 -29.89
N ALA A 245 -12.56 -3.85 -30.84
CA ALA A 245 -11.45 -2.89 -30.86
C ALA A 245 -11.94 -1.47 -31.10
N VAL A 246 -12.90 -1.26 -32.02
CA VAL A 246 -13.53 0.05 -32.24
C VAL A 246 -14.17 0.55 -30.93
N GLY A 247 -14.96 -0.32 -30.28
CA GLY A 247 -15.58 0.03 -29.03
C GLY A 247 -14.57 0.38 -27.93
N ALA A 248 -13.60 -0.50 -27.69
CA ALA A 248 -12.56 -0.27 -26.70
C ALA A 248 -11.72 1.00 -26.98
N SER A 249 -11.40 1.25 -28.26
CA SER A 249 -10.62 2.44 -28.66
C SER A 249 -11.37 3.74 -28.44
N ASN A 250 -12.69 3.77 -28.68
CA ASN A 250 -13.52 4.94 -28.38
C ASN A 250 -13.48 5.26 -26.87
N VAL A 251 -13.64 4.25 -26.02
CA VAL A 251 -13.54 4.40 -24.57
C VAL A 251 -12.15 4.91 -24.15
N ILE A 252 -11.08 4.35 -24.74
CA ILE A 252 -9.71 4.78 -24.46
C ILE A 252 -9.48 6.23 -24.91
N ASN A 253 -9.96 6.62 -26.10
CA ASN A 253 -9.79 7.97 -26.62
C ASN A 253 -10.58 9.02 -25.80
N ILE A 254 -11.71 8.64 -25.17
CA ILE A 254 -12.53 9.54 -24.34
C ILE A 254 -11.98 9.65 -22.92
N LEU A 255 -11.60 8.52 -22.29
CA LEU A 255 -11.29 8.45 -20.86
C LEU A 255 -9.80 8.30 -20.57
N GLN A 256 -9.03 7.78 -21.50
CA GLN A 256 -7.60 7.42 -21.34
C GLN A 256 -7.31 6.73 -19.99
N PRO A 257 -7.97 5.59 -19.68
CA PRO A 257 -7.78 4.93 -18.41
C PRO A 257 -6.37 4.33 -18.30
N GLY A 258 -5.88 4.16 -17.08
CA GLY A 258 -4.61 3.46 -16.84
C GLY A 258 -4.65 2.01 -17.32
N ILE A 259 -5.84 1.37 -17.17
CA ILE A 259 -6.08 0.00 -17.65
C ILE A 259 -7.51 -0.17 -18.15
N LEU A 260 -7.68 -0.93 -19.25
CA LEU A 260 -8.95 -1.46 -19.72
C LEU A 260 -8.92 -2.98 -19.61
N CYS A 261 -9.88 -3.56 -18.88
CA CYS A 261 -9.99 -4.99 -18.64
C CYS A 261 -11.18 -5.58 -19.42
N ILE A 262 -10.99 -6.74 -20.03
CA ILE A 262 -12.02 -7.51 -20.70
C ILE A 262 -12.44 -8.67 -19.78
N GLY A 263 -13.73 -8.73 -19.45
CA GLY A 263 -14.34 -9.78 -18.62
C GLY A 263 -15.44 -10.54 -19.36
N GLY A 264 -16.14 -11.41 -18.61
CA GLY A 264 -17.23 -12.24 -19.15
C GLY A 264 -16.74 -13.55 -19.79
N GLY A 265 -17.68 -14.38 -20.25
CA GLY A 265 -17.39 -15.75 -20.71
C GLY A 265 -16.34 -15.86 -21.82
N ILE A 266 -16.36 -14.95 -22.79
CA ILE A 266 -15.42 -14.96 -23.93
C ILE A 266 -13.99 -14.62 -23.49
N SER A 267 -13.80 -13.90 -22.41
CA SER A 267 -12.47 -13.53 -21.93
C SER A 267 -11.61 -14.73 -21.49
N HIS A 268 -12.22 -15.90 -21.23
CA HIS A 268 -11.51 -17.16 -20.95
C HIS A 268 -10.62 -17.64 -22.11
N GLU A 269 -10.86 -17.14 -23.34
CA GLU A 269 -10.01 -17.44 -24.50
C GLU A 269 -8.62 -16.79 -24.39
N GLY A 270 -8.41 -15.93 -23.39
CA GLY A 270 -7.07 -15.41 -23.03
C GLY A 270 -6.37 -14.73 -24.19
N ASP A 271 -5.16 -15.19 -24.51
CA ASP A 271 -4.31 -14.62 -25.56
C ASP A 271 -4.91 -14.73 -26.97
N LYS A 272 -5.80 -15.69 -27.23
CA LYS A 272 -6.48 -15.84 -28.53
C LYS A 272 -7.39 -14.65 -28.83
N LEU A 273 -7.98 -14.07 -27.79
CA LEU A 273 -8.76 -12.84 -27.86
C LEU A 273 -7.85 -11.61 -27.70
N LEU A 274 -6.97 -11.61 -26.68
CA LEU A 274 -6.29 -10.42 -26.22
C LEU A 274 -5.20 -9.92 -27.19
N LYS A 275 -4.40 -10.84 -27.79
CA LYS A 275 -3.32 -10.43 -28.70
C LYS A 275 -3.84 -9.70 -29.96
N PRO A 276 -4.79 -10.26 -30.74
CA PRO A 276 -5.31 -9.57 -31.89
C PRO A 276 -6.10 -8.30 -31.53
N LEU A 277 -6.80 -8.30 -30.38
CA LEU A 277 -7.50 -7.13 -29.90
C LEU A 277 -6.52 -5.97 -29.60
N LYS A 278 -5.43 -6.23 -28.90
CA LYS A 278 -4.37 -5.23 -28.62
C LYS A 278 -3.82 -4.64 -29.90
N ALA A 279 -3.48 -5.49 -30.88
CA ALA A 279 -2.94 -5.04 -32.17
C ALA A 279 -3.91 -4.11 -32.93
N GLN A 280 -5.21 -4.35 -32.83
CA GLN A 280 -6.22 -3.49 -33.46
C GLN A 280 -6.41 -2.19 -32.68
N ILE A 281 -6.49 -2.24 -31.34
CA ILE A 281 -6.62 -1.04 -30.48
C ILE A 281 -5.43 -0.09 -30.71
N GLU A 282 -4.21 -0.60 -30.84
CA GLU A 282 -3.04 0.24 -31.12
C GLU A 282 -3.14 1.06 -32.40
N ARG A 283 -3.86 0.56 -33.40
CA ARG A 283 -4.07 1.27 -34.68
C ARG A 283 -5.18 2.33 -34.61
N LEU A 284 -6.10 2.18 -33.66
CA LEU A 284 -7.30 3.00 -33.54
C LEU A 284 -7.23 4.07 -32.45
N THR A 285 -6.28 3.95 -31.52
CA THR A 285 -6.15 4.87 -30.40
C THR A 285 -5.19 6.02 -30.72
N PHE A 286 -5.57 7.22 -30.29
CA PHE A 286 -4.71 8.40 -30.32
C PHE A 286 -3.79 8.38 -29.10
N SER A 287 -2.60 7.81 -29.24
CA SER A 287 -1.62 7.70 -28.14
C SER A 287 -0.18 7.79 -28.64
N THR A 288 0.74 8.24 -27.75
CA THR A 288 2.17 8.21 -28.00
C THR A 288 2.77 6.85 -27.60
N LYS A 289 3.95 6.49 -28.12
CA LYS A 289 4.60 5.20 -27.85
C LYS A 289 4.76 4.91 -26.35
N ASP A 290 4.94 5.94 -25.52
CA ASP A 290 5.32 5.80 -24.11
C ASP A 290 4.14 5.94 -23.11
N LYS A 291 2.94 6.31 -23.57
CA LYS A 291 1.77 6.56 -22.71
C LYS A 291 0.53 5.85 -23.24
N LYS A 292 0.48 4.53 -23.09
CA LYS A 292 -0.63 3.70 -23.57
C LYS A 292 -1.47 3.17 -22.42
N THR A 293 -2.79 3.11 -22.60
CA THR A 293 -3.69 2.33 -21.74
C THR A 293 -3.29 0.85 -21.77
N LYS A 294 -3.12 0.23 -20.62
CA LYS A 294 -2.89 -1.22 -20.54
C LYS A 294 -4.17 -1.97 -20.85
N ILE A 295 -4.08 -3.03 -21.64
CA ILE A 295 -5.23 -3.92 -21.95
C ILE A 295 -4.97 -5.28 -21.28
N SER A 296 -5.93 -5.79 -20.52
CA SER A 296 -5.81 -7.04 -19.77
C SER A 296 -7.13 -7.84 -19.79
N ILE A 297 -7.06 -9.08 -19.34
CA ILE A 297 -8.23 -9.87 -18.97
C ILE A 297 -8.52 -9.63 -17.49
N CYS A 298 -9.79 -9.63 -17.10
CA CYS A 298 -10.24 -9.57 -15.72
C CYS A 298 -9.72 -10.75 -14.90
N ARG A 299 -9.36 -10.50 -13.66
CA ARG A 299 -8.80 -11.52 -12.76
C ARG A 299 -9.88 -12.42 -12.17
N PHE A 300 -11.04 -11.85 -11.79
CA PHE A 300 -12.05 -12.55 -10.99
C PHE A 300 -13.09 -13.33 -11.77
N MET A 301 -13.14 -13.13 -13.09
CA MET A 301 -14.03 -13.88 -13.98
C MET A 301 -15.48 -13.96 -13.44
N ASN A 302 -15.97 -15.21 -13.22
CA ASN A 302 -17.33 -15.46 -12.73
C ASN A 302 -17.53 -15.06 -11.26
N ASP A 303 -16.50 -14.78 -10.51
CA ASP A 303 -16.57 -14.38 -9.11
C ASP A 303 -16.59 -12.83 -8.96
N ALA A 304 -16.45 -12.09 -10.05
CA ALA A 304 -16.39 -10.62 -10.03
C ALA A 304 -17.63 -9.98 -9.41
N GLY A 305 -18.84 -10.52 -9.65
CA GLY A 305 -20.09 -10.02 -9.06
C GLY A 305 -20.13 -10.24 -7.54
N ILE A 306 -19.72 -11.42 -7.06
CA ILE A 306 -19.65 -11.72 -5.62
C ILE A 306 -18.61 -10.84 -4.93
N ILE A 307 -17.40 -10.77 -5.47
CA ILE A 307 -16.31 -9.97 -4.88
C ILE A 307 -16.67 -8.49 -4.94
N GLY A 308 -17.15 -8.01 -6.09
CA GLY A 308 -17.55 -6.62 -6.27
C GLY A 308 -18.68 -6.23 -5.33
N GLY A 309 -19.73 -7.04 -5.22
CA GLY A 309 -20.79 -6.87 -4.23
C GLY A 309 -20.20 -6.75 -2.81
N ALA A 310 -19.37 -7.72 -2.39
CA ALA A 310 -18.73 -7.70 -1.09
C ALA A 310 -17.91 -6.43 -0.83
N LEU A 311 -17.22 -5.90 -1.83
CA LEU A 311 -16.40 -4.70 -1.70
C LEU A 311 -17.18 -3.38 -1.63
N LEU A 312 -18.49 -3.35 -1.98
CA LEU A 312 -19.27 -2.13 -1.95
C LEU A 312 -19.29 -1.46 -0.56
N GLY A 313 -19.29 -2.24 0.53
CA GLY A 313 -19.25 -1.70 1.89
C GLY A 313 -17.90 -1.06 2.24
N MET A 314 -16.80 -1.48 1.63
CA MET A 314 -15.49 -0.82 1.80
C MET A 314 -15.51 0.62 1.27
N ARG A 315 -16.28 0.90 0.23
CA ARG A 315 -16.45 2.26 -0.31
C ARG A 315 -16.96 3.23 0.75
N ASP A 316 -17.94 2.83 1.54
CA ASP A 316 -18.48 3.64 2.62
C ASP A 316 -17.52 3.75 3.81
N GLU A 317 -16.78 2.70 4.14
CA GLU A 317 -15.73 2.76 5.17
C GLU A 317 -14.61 3.73 4.75
N VAL A 318 -14.13 3.65 3.50
CA VAL A 318 -13.11 4.57 2.98
C VAL A 318 -13.62 6.01 3.01
N LYS A 319 -14.88 6.27 2.61
CA LYS A 319 -15.48 7.61 2.69
C LYS A 319 -15.54 8.14 4.13
N LYS A 320 -15.96 7.31 5.08
CA LYS A 320 -16.00 7.68 6.50
C LYS A 320 -14.61 8.01 7.03
N VAL A 321 -13.60 7.21 6.66
CA VAL A 321 -12.20 7.44 7.03
C VAL A 321 -11.70 8.75 6.41
N ASN A 322 -11.94 8.97 5.11
CA ASN A 322 -11.51 10.18 4.43
C ASN A 322 -12.20 11.43 4.99
N ASN A 323 -13.50 11.38 5.26
CA ASN A 323 -14.23 12.50 5.89
C ASN A 323 -13.67 12.82 7.29
N ARG A 324 -13.35 11.80 8.10
CA ARG A 324 -12.72 11.97 9.40
C ARG A 324 -11.33 12.61 9.26
N LEU A 325 -10.50 12.09 8.35
CA LEU A 325 -9.16 12.63 8.12
C LEU A 325 -9.21 14.07 7.61
N THR A 326 -10.15 14.39 6.72
CA THR A 326 -10.42 15.77 6.30
C THR A 326 -10.78 16.66 7.48
N ALA A 327 -11.68 16.21 8.36
CA ALA A 327 -12.04 16.95 9.56
C ALA A 327 -10.84 17.15 10.52
N ILE A 328 -9.95 16.16 10.64
CA ILE A 328 -8.71 16.26 11.41
C ILE A 328 -7.76 17.28 10.77
N VAL A 329 -7.52 17.23 9.46
CA VAL A 329 -6.66 18.19 8.75
C VAL A 329 -7.16 19.62 8.93
N GLN A 330 -8.48 19.81 8.90
CA GLN A 330 -9.11 21.12 9.12
C GLN A 330 -8.92 21.69 10.54
N GLN A 331 -8.42 20.90 11.50
CA GLN A 331 -8.06 21.43 12.83
C GLN A 331 -6.68 22.09 12.84
N PHE A 332 -5.90 21.99 11.79
CA PHE A 332 -4.61 22.67 11.65
C PHE A 332 -4.77 24.00 10.87
N ASN A 333 -3.78 24.89 11.00
CA ASN A 333 -3.76 26.16 10.29
C ASN A 333 -3.37 25.98 8.82
N ILE A 334 -4.23 25.24 8.10
CA ILE A 334 -4.11 24.94 6.67
C ILE A 334 -5.30 25.58 5.97
N GLY A 335 -5.03 26.48 5.04
CA GLY A 335 -6.05 27.07 4.17
C GLY A 335 -6.42 26.17 3.01
N GLY A 336 -7.66 26.27 2.49
CA GLY A 336 -8.10 25.55 1.31
C GLY A 336 -8.89 24.27 1.59
N GLU A 337 -9.24 23.56 0.51
CA GLU A 337 -10.03 22.33 0.52
C GLU A 337 -9.11 21.11 0.41
N VAL A 338 -9.33 20.10 1.26
CA VAL A 338 -8.63 18.81 1.14
C VAL A 338 -9.14 18.07 -0.08
N VAL A 339 -8.28 17.89 -1.06
CA VAL A 339 -8.58 17.22 -2.33
C VAL A 339 -8.30 15.73 -2.24
N ASP A 340 -7.23 15.35 -1.53
CA ASP A 340 -6.79 13.96 -1.41
C ASP A 340 -6.07 13.71 -0.08
N CYS A 341 -6.17 12.47 0.42
CA CYS A 341 -5.51 12.04 1.65
C CYS A 341 -5.17 10.54 1.55
N VAL A 342 -3.99 10.22 1.02
CA VAL A 342 -3.58 8.86 0.71
C VAL A 342 -2.49 8.35 1.66
N PRO A 343 -2.40 7.04 1.94
CA PRO A 343 -1.27 6.46 2.67
C PRO A 343 0.06 6.83 1.98
N TYR A 344 1.07 7.16 2.78
CA TYR A 344 2.36 7.59 2.28
C TYR A 344 3.51 6.98 3.07
N GLY A 345 4.58 6.55 2.35
CA GLY A 345 5.78 5.97 2.94
C GLY A 345 5.62 4.54 3.43
N ASN A 346 6.75 3.93 3.83
CA ASN A 346 6.85 2.56 4.31
C ASN A 346 7.07 2.48 5.84
N GLY A 347 6.88 3.59 6.56
CA GLY A 347 7.06 3.65 8.01
C GLY A 347 6.14 2.68 8.76
N HIS A 348 6.68 1.99 9.79
CA HIS A 348 5.97 0.93 10.51
C HIS A 348 5.43 1.37 11.87
N ILE A 349 5.84 2.53 12.38
CA ILE A 349 5.49 3.01 13.73
C ILE A 349 4.25 3.89 13.67
N ASN A 350 4.30 4.98 12.91
CA ASN A 350 3.20 5.95 12.78
C ASN A 350 2.37 5.68 11.52
N GLU A 351 1.07 5.98 11.58
CA GLU A 351 0.24 6.02 10.37
C GLU A 351 0.51 7.34 9.65
N THR A 352 1.11 7.26 8.47
CA THR A 352 1.52 8.43 7.67
C THR A 352 0.69 8.55 6.40
N ARG A 353 0.23 9.77 6.10
CA ARG A 353 -0.56 10.08 4.90
C ARG A 353 -0.06 11.36 4.22
N LEU A 354 -0.07 11.35 2.91
CA LEU A 354 0.11 12.54 2.10
C LEU A 354 -1.25 13.19 1.90
N VAL A 355 -1.35 14.46 2.28
CA VAL A 355 -2.56 15.28 2.14
C VAL A 355 -2.32 16.32 1.07
N THR A 356 -3.19 16.37 0.07
CA THR A 356 -3.21 17.42 -0.96
C THR A 356 -4.33 18.39 -0.66
N VAL A 357 -3.99 19.66 -0.55
CA VAL A 357 -4.95 20.76 -0.31
C VAL A 357 -4.92 21.72 -1.48
N ARG A 358 -6.09 22.20 -1.92
CA ARG A 358 -6.22 23.20 -2.98
C ARG A 358 -6.79 24.49 -2.40
N ASP A 359 -6.07 25.58 -2.60
CA ASP A 359 -6.57 26.94 -2.38
C ASP A 359 -6.58 27.69 -3.69
N ARG A 360 -7.77 28.08 -4.16
CA ARG A 360 -8.01 28.75 -5.46
C ARG A 360 -7.35 28.01 -6.64
N HIS A 361 -6.12 28.38 -7.02
CA HIS A 361 -5.37 27.80 -8.14
C HIS A 361 -4.10 27.08 -7.74
N GLU A 362 -3.73 27.13 -6.45
CA GLU A 362 -2.53 26.50 -5.92
C GLU A 362 -2.82 25.20 -5.20
N GLN A 363 -1.92 24.24 -5.34
CA GLN A 363 -1.93 23.01 -4.58
C GLN A 363 -0.76 22.98 -3.60
N ALA A 364 -1.06 22.70 -2.35
CA ALA A 364 -0.09 22.44 -1.31
C ALA A 364 -0.18 21.00 -0.83
N GLU A 365 0.96 20.45 -0.43
CA GLU A 365 1.07 19.07 0.04
C GLU A 365 1.60 19.07 1.48
N TYR A 366 1.03 18.18 2.30
CA TYR A 366 1.35 18.04 3.71
C TYR A 366 1.47 16.57 4.10
N ILE A 367 2.21 16.29 5.15
CA ILE A 367 2.27 14.98 5.78
C ILE A 367 1.42 15.03 7.04
N LEU A 368 0.35 14.23 7.08
CA LEU A 368 -0.46 13.96 8.26
C LEU A 368 0.01 12.66 8.91
N GLN A 369 0.32 12.71 10.19
CA GLN A 369 0.75 11.52 10.94
C GLN A 369 -0.08 11.33 12.21
N LYS A 370 -0.51 10.07 12.43
CA LYS A 370 -1.04 9.64 13.72
C LYS A 370 0.08 9.05 14.56
N ILE A 371 0.32 9.63 15.73
CA ILE A 371 1.39 9.21 16.64
C ILE A 371 0.98 7.92 17.37
N ASN A 372 1.85 6.94 17.35
CA ASN A 372 1.61 5.62 17.95
C ASN A 372 1.79 5.63 19.48
N LYS A 373 0.68 5.68 20.21
CA LYS A 373 0.66 5.67 21.69
C LYS A 373 1.17 4.37 22.32
N ASN A 374 1.25 3.28 21.58
CA ASN A 374 1.81 2.03 22.10
C ASN A 374 3.32 2.13 22.26
N VAL A 375 3.97 2.86 21.37
CA VAL A 375 5.43 3.12 21.39
C VAL A 375 5.72 4.35 22.25
N PHE A 376 5.06 5.48 21.93
CA PHE A 376 5.25 6.76 22.62
C PHE A 376 4.14 6.96 23.65
N LYS A 377 4.48 6.72 24.93
CA LYS A 377 3.47 6.71 26.03
C LYS A 377 2.88 8.09 26.30
N ASP A 378 3.65 9.14 26.05
CA ASP A 378 3.23 10.53 26.18
C ASP A 378 3.49 11.30 24.87
N PRO A 379 2.55 11.27 23.90
CA PRO A 379 2.74 11.98 22.64
C PRO A 379 2.80 13.51 22.78
N ALA A 380 2.26 14.08 23.86
CA ALA A 380 2.35 15.52 24.08
C ALA A 380 3.78 15.95 24.39
N VAL A 381 4.46 15.19 25.25
CA VAL A 381 5.86 15.39 25.62
C VAL A 381 6.78 15.16 24.40
N LEU A 382 6.50 14.13 23.60
CA LEU A 382 7.22 13.91 22.34
C LEU A 382 7.07 15.14 21.42
N MET A 383 5.87 15.65 21.26
CA MET A 383 5.62 16.80 20.39
C MET A 383 6.23 18.10 20.90
N GLU A 384 6.44 18.25 22.20
CA GLU A 384 7.20 19.36 22.76
C GLU A 384 8.65 19.34 22.26
N ASN A 385 9.36 18.22 22.39
CA ASN A 385 10.70 18.07 21.81
C ASN A 385 10.71 18.33 20.31
N TYR A 386 9.79 17.70 19.60
CA TYR A 386 9.70 17.76 18.15
C TYR A 386 9.53 19.19 17.64
N VAL A 387 8.61 19.95 18.23
CA VAL A 387 8.34 21.35 17.86
C VAL A 387 9.53 22.25 18.22
N ASN A 388 10.05 22.14 19.44
CA ASN A 388 11.16 22.98 19.90
C ASN A 388 12.40 22.81 19.05
N VAL A 389 12.78 21.56 18.75
CA VAL A 389 13.96 21.26 17.93
C VAL A 389 13.77 21.71 16.48
N THR A 390 12.60 21.43 15.87
CA THR A 390 12.34 21.86 14.48
C THR A 390 12.31 23.38 14.36
N GLN A 391 11.74 24.11 15.32
CA GLN A 391 11.74 25.59 15.33
C GLN A 391 13.15 26.14 15.46
N TYR A 392 13.98 25.55 16.33
CA TYR A 392 15.38 25.94 16.47
C TYR A 392 16.17 25.72 15.18
N LEU A 393 16.03 24.51 14.58
CA LEU A 393 16.68 24.21 13.30
C LEU A 393 16.26 25.19 12.20
N ARG A 394 14.98 25.49 12.08
CA ARG A 394 14.48 26.46 11.11
C ARG A 394 15.13 27.84 11.28
N LYS A 395 15.28 28.30 12.52
CA LYS A 395 15.95 29.57 12.83
C LYS A 395 17.43 29.53 12.40
N VAL A 396 18.18 28.52 12.84
CA VAL A 396 19.61 28.40 12.55
C VAL A 396 19.89 28.25 11.06
N ILE A 397 19.09 27.44 10.35
CA ILE A 397 19.20 27.25 8.89
C ILE A 397 18.94 28.57 8.17
N GLY A 398 17.88 29.31 8.55
CA GLY A 398 17.56 30.60 7.96
C GLY A 398 18.65 31.65 8.21
N GLU A 399 19.24 31.72 9.42
CA GLU A 399 20.36 32.59 9.76
C GLU A 399 21.63 32.26 8.95
N GLN A 400 21.79 31.00 8.51
CA GLN A 400 22.89 30.57 7.65
C GLN A 400 22.61 30.74 6.15
N GLY A 401 21.42 31.28 5.78
CA GLY A 401 21.01 31.50 4.39
C GLY A 401 20.52 30.27 3.65
N GLY A 402 20.20 29.17 4.38
CA GLY A 402 19.56 27.97 3.88
C GLY A 402 18.04 28.12 3.70
N ASP A 403 17.39 27.06 3.21
CA ASP A 403 15.93 26.98 3.02
C ASP A 403 15.27 26.16 4.14
N PRO A 404 14.69 26.79 5.18
CA PRO A 404 14.09 26.08 6.30
C PRO A 404 12.88 25.20 5.94
N ASP A 405 12.22 25.46 4.81
CA ASP A 405 11.07 24.66 4.37
C ASP A 405 11.49 23.36 3.65
N ARG A 406 12.77 23.26 3.30
CA ARG A 406 13.33 22.09 2.64
C ARG A 406 14.41 21.36 3.43
N GLU A 407 15.18 22.08 4.26
CA GLU A 407 16.34 21.51 4.96
C GLU A 407 16.00 21.01 6.37
N THR A 408 14.81 21.32 6.88
CA THR A 408 14.26 20.71 8.10
C THR A 408 12.75 20.59 8.01
N LEU A 409 12.14 19.90 8.99
CA LEU A 409 10.69 19.71 9.03
C LEU A 409 9.99 21.00 9.54
N THR A 410 8.88 21.35 8.90
CA THR A 410 8.01 22.46 9.32
C THR A 410 6.74 21.89 9.92
N VAL A 411 6.57 22.01 11.24
CA VAL A 411 5.33 21.61 11.93
C VAL A 411 4.28 22.71 11.74
N LEU A 412 3.09 22.33 11.31
CA LEU A 412 1.95 23.23 11.25
C LEU A 412 1.19 23.20 12.57
N PRO A 413 0.93 24.35 13.21
CA PRO A 413 0.19 24.39 14.45
C PRO A 413 -1.28 24.05 14.21
N ALA A 414 -1.90 23.38 15.16
CA ALA A 414 -3.33 23.24 15.25
C ALA A 414 -3.98 24.60 15.59
N LYS A 415 -5.29 24.72 15.45
CA LYS A 415 -6.04 25.97 15.72
C LYS A 415 -5.95 26.46 17.16
N ASP A 416 -5.63 25.56 18.09
CA ASP A 416 -5.37 25.88 19.52
C ASP A 416 -3.91 26.32 19.77
N GLY A 417 -3.08 26.40 18.73
CA GLY A 417 -1.67 26.80 18.77
C GLY A 417 -0.69 25.66 19.08
N LYS A 418 -1.15 24.46 19.41
CA LYS A 418 -0.28 23.30 19.68
C LYS A 418 0.27 22.71 18.39
N GLY A 419 1.42 22.03 18.47
CA GLY A 419 1.99 21.28 17.34
C GLY A 419 1.27 19.97 17.01
N TYR A 420 0.16 19.68 17.66
CA TYR A 420 -0.64 18.45 17.49
C TYR A 420 -2.11 18.71 17.78
N TYR A 421 -2.97 17.82 17.28
CA TYR A 421 -4.40 17.79 17.56
C TYR A 421 -4.77 16.43 18.17
N ILE A 422 -5.68 16.44 19.16
CA ILE A 422 -6.25 15.22 19.75
C ILE A 422 -7.66 15.06 19.23
N ASP A 423 -7.96 13.95 18.55
CA ASP A 423 -9.28 13.70 18.02
C ASP A 423 -10.27 13.13 19.08
N ASP A 424 -11.52 12.92 18.67
CA ASP A 424 -12.61 12.38 19.48
C ASP A 424 -12.38 10.97 20.04
N ARG A 425 -11.38 10.26 19.52
CA ARG A 425 -10.93 8.93 19.98
C ARG A 425 -9.70 9.00 20.87
N GLY A 426 -9.23 10.21 21.19
CA GLY A 426 -8.02 10.44 21.97
C GLY A 426 -6.74 10.09 21.20
N GLU A 427 -6.79 10.05 19.84
CA GLU A 427 -5.60 9.85 19.02
C GLU A 427 -4.91 11.18 18.75
N TYR A 428 -3.57 11.16 18.78
CA TYR A 428 -2.74 12.34 18.54
C TYR A 428 -2.32 12.41 17.07
N TRP A 429 -2.53 13.59 16.48
CA TRP A 429 -2.24 13.88 15.09
C TRP A 429 -1.30 15.07 14.98
N ARG A 430 -0.36 15.01 14.05
CA ARG A 430 0.46 16.17 13.66
C ARG A 430 0.45 16.33 12.15
N VAL A 431 0.73 17.56 11.71
CA VAL A 431 0.91 17.88 10.30
C VAL A 431 2.24 18.58 10.11
N THR A 432 2.98 18.15 9.09
CA THR A 432 4.19 18.83 8.63
C THR A 432 4.08 19.20 7.16
N LEU A 433 4.79 20.23 6.75
CA LEU A 433 4.91 20.60 5.34
C LEU A 433 5.60 19.47 4.56
N PHE A 434 5.10 19.14 3.38
CA PHE A 434 5.73 18.14 2.53
C PHE A 434 6.96 18.74 1.83
N VAL A 435 8.11 18.11 1.98
CA VAL A 435 9.36 18.56 1.33
C VAL A 435 9.33 18.17 -0.15
N ARG A 436 8.93 19.11 -1.00
CA ARG A 436 8.77 18.87 -2.44
C ARG A 436 10.10 18.58 -3.14
N GLY A 437 10.03 17.71 -4.17
CA GLY A 437 11.22 17.36 -4.96
C GLY A 437 12.23 16.52 -4.20
N SER A 438 11.83 15.90 -3.09
CA SER A 438 12.63 14.95 -2.32
C SER A 438 12.31 13.51 -2.66
N MET A 439 13.23 12.62 -2.36
CA MET A 439 13.07 11.16 -2.40
C MET A 439 13.79 10.52 -1.21
N CYS A 440 13.45 9.29 -0.88
CA CYS A 440 14.02 8.52 0.21
C CYS A 440 14.55 7.19 -0.33
N PHE A 441 15.56 6.60 0.32
CA PHE A 441 16.13 5.29 -0.01
C PHE A 441 15.97 4.35 1.16
N ASP A 442 15.50 3.12 0.90
CA ASP A 442 15.32 2.10 1.93
C ASP A 442 16.64 1.40 2.31
N LYS A 443 17.64 1.45 1.45
CA LYS A 443 18.97 0.86 1.65
C LYS A 443 20.05 1.67 0.94
N VAL A 444 21.30 1.47 1.37
CA VAL A 444 22.48 2.03 0.69
C VAL A 444 22.66 1.35 -0.67
N GLU A 445 22.56 2.11 -1.74
CA GLU A 445 22.74 1.62 -3.12
C GLU A 445 24.17 1.86 -3.63
N ASN A 446 24.84 2.89 -3.08
CA ASN A 446 26.23 3.23 -3.42
C ASN A 446 26.91 4.04 -2.31
N ALA A 447 28.24 4.07 -2.31
CA ALA A 447 29.04 4.75 -1.31
C ALA A 447 28.77 6.26 -1.21
N LYS A 448 28.40 6.91 -2.32
CA LYS A 448 28.08 8.35 -2.32
C LYS A 448 26.84 8.65 -1.49
N GLN A 449 25.78 7.86 -1.60
CA GLN A 449 24.57 8.04 -0.79
C GLN A 449 24.89 7.88 0.70
N PHE A 450 25.75 6.92 1.04
CA PHE A 450 26.17 6.71 2.42
C PHE A 450 27.04 7.86 2.94
N TYR A 451 27.93 8.39 2.12
CA TYR A 451 28.68 9.61 2.41
C TYR A 451 27.76 10.83 2.63
N ASP A 452 26.82 11.06 1.72
CA ASP A 452 25.90 12.19 1.82
C ASP A 452 25.01 12.07 3.07
N SER A 453 24.64 10.85 3.48
CA SER A 453 23.90 10.62 4.73
C SER A 453 24.75 10.93 5.96
N ALA A 454 26.03 10.59 5.93
CA ALA A 454 26.98 10.93 6.98
C ALA A 454 27.13 12.44 7.13
N VAL A 455 27.29 13.15 6.01
CA VAL A 455 27.34 14.62 6.01
C VAL A 455 26.04 15.20 6.59
N ALA A 456 24.87 14.67 6.26
CA ALA A 456 23.59 15.15 6.77
C ALA A 456 23.48 14.98 8.29
N PHE A 457 23.79 13.79 8.84
CA PHE A 457 23.74 13.56 10.29
C PHE A 457 24.84 14.34 11.03
N GLY A 458 26.04 14.48 10.47
CA GLY A 458 27.08 15.33 11.01
C GLY A 458 26.64 16.79 11.06
N ASN A 459 26.02 17.31 9.97
CA ASN A 459 25.47 18.66 9.91
C ASN A 459 24.29 18.85 10.89
N PHE A 460 23.47 17.84 11.08
CA PHE A 460 22.41 17.86 12.09
C PHE A 460 22.98 18.08 13.50
N GLN A 461 24.04 17.36 13.88
CA GLN A 461 24.76 17.56 15.14
C GLN A 461 25.40 18.97 15.22
N TYR A 462 25.93 19.49 14.12
CA TYR A 462 26.49 20.85 14.06
C TYR A 462 25.41 21.93 14.23
N LEU A 463 24.28 21.81 13.58
CA LEU A 463 23.18 22.77 13.69
C LEU A 463 22.60 22.82 15.12
N LEU A 464 22.61 21.69 15.84
CA LEU A 464 22.07 21.56 17.20
C LEU A 464 23.15 21.68 18.29
N ARG A 465 24.41 21.99 17.97
CA ARG A 465 25.52 22.04 18.94
C ARG A 465 25.30 22.99 20.13
N ASP A 466 24.58 24.10 19.88
CA ASP A 466 24.31 25.14 20.87
C ASP A 466 22.88 25.01 21.48
N TYR A 467 22.13 23.97 21.09
CA TYR A 467 20.81 23.71 21.67
C TYR A 467 20.96 23.13 23.09
N PRO A 468 20.28 23.67 24.10
CA PRO A 468 20.36 23.16 25.48
C PRO A 468 19.64 21.81 25.61
N ALA A 469 20.41 20.72 25.46
CA ALA A 469 19.87 19.36 25.41
C ALA A 469 19.11 18.94 26.69
N ASP A 470 19.47 19.52 27.84
CA ASP A 470 18.81 19.33 29.14
C ASP A 470 17.37 19.88 29.21
N THR A 471 16.95 20.68 28.23
CA THR A 471 15.57 21.15 28.10
C THR A 471 14.65 20.15 27.42
N LEU A 472 15.22 19.11 26.81
CA LEU A 472 14.44 18.07 26.16
C LEU A 472 13.99 17.00 27.13
N ASN A 473 12.83 16.45 26.87
CA ASN A 473 12.28 15.33 27.64
C ASN A 473 12.82 13.99 27.14
N GLU A 474 13.08 13.06 28.05
CA GLU A 474 13.39 11.67 27.71
C GLU A 474 12.08 10.93 27.35
N THR A 475 11.73 10.90 26.07
CA THR A 475 10.46 10.35 25.58
C THR A 475 10.40 8.82 25.63
N ILE A 476 11.55 8.15 25.55
CA ILE A 476 11.72 6.71 25.76
C ILE A 476 12.80 6.52 26.81
N LYS A 477 12.40 6.17 28.00
CA LYS A 477 13.31 6.03 29.14
C LYS A 477 14.43 5.02 28.87
N ASN A 478 15.68 5.45 29.15
CA ASN A 478 16.88 4.61 28.98
C ASN A 478 17.02 4.04 27.54
N PHE A 479 16.69 4.81 26.50
CA PHE A 479 16.58 4.29 25.13
C PHE A 479 17.90 3.66 24.65
N HIS A 480 19.02 4.39 24.74
CA HIS A 480 20.37 3.92 24.44
C HIS A 480 21.25 3.84 25.68
N ASN A 481 20.70 3.40 26.81
CA ASN A 481 21.47 3.06 28.01
C ASN A 481 21.84 1.58 27.95
N THR A 482 23.00 1.25 27.36
CA THR A 482 23.41 -0.13 27.13
C THR A 482 23.58 -0.93 28.45
N PRO A 483 24.08 -0.35 29.58
CA PRO A 483 24.04 -1.02 30.87
C PRO A 483 22.65 -1.40 31.36
N ASP A 484 21.65 -0.55 31.11
CA ASP A 484 20.26 -0.85 31.44
C ASP A 484 19.67 -1.94 30.53
N ARG A 485 19.98 -1.91 29.23
CA ARG A 485 19.62 -2.98 28.29
C ARG A 485 20.20 -4.32 28.70
N TYR A 486 21.43 -4.32 29.24
CA TYR A 486 22.00 -5.54 29.79
C TYR A 486 21.22 -6.06 31.00
N ARG A 487 20.77 -5.19 31.93
CA ARG A 487 19.89 -5.61 33.04
C ARG A 487 18.59 -6.25 32.51
N GLN A 488 17.94 -5.60 31.53
CA GLN A 488 16.74 -6.16 30.90
C GLN A 488 16.99 -7.52 30.24
N PHE A 489 18.18 -7.71 29.64
CA PHE A 489 18.60 -9.00 29.08
C PHE A 489 18.76 -10.07 30.17
N ILE A 490 19.40 -9.75 31.28
CA ILE A 490 19.56 -10.68 32.43
C ILE A 490 18.19 -11.04 33.00
N ASP A 491 17.30 -10.06 33.18
CA ASP A 491 15.93 -10.30 33.66
C ASP A 491 15.13 -11.22 32.73
N ALA A 492 15.28 -11.07 31.41
CA ALA A 492 14.64 -11.95 30.43
C ALA A 492 15.23 -13.36 30.46
N LEU A 493 16.57 -13.48 30.64
CA LEU A 493 17.27 -14.75 30.74
C LEU A 493 16.85 -15.51 32.00
N ASP A 494 16.76 -14.83 33.15
CA ASP A 494 16.38 -15.45 34.42
C ASP A 494 14.92 -15.92 34.42
N LYS A 495 14.04 -15.20 33.73
CA LYS A 495 12.63 -15.56 33.59
C LYS A 495 12.41 -16.69 32.57
N ASP A 496 13.17 -16.71 31.51
CA ASP A 496 13.09 -17.66 30.37
C ASP A 496 11.64 -18.13 30.05
N VAL A 497 10.76 -17.15 29.89
CA VAL A 497 9.28 -17.34 29.84
C VAL A 497 8.82 -18.32 28.76
N VAL A 498 9.63 -18.54 27.74
CA VAL A 498 9.36 -19.48 26.62
C VAL A 498 10.34 -20.64 26.54
N GLY A 499 11.26 -20.80 27.52
CA GLY A 499 12.19 -21.93 27.64
C GLY A 499 13.26 -21.98 26.55
N ARG A 500 13.66 -20.84 25.96
CA ARG A 500 14.61 -20.78 24.84
C ARG A 500 16.07 -20.58 25.26
N ALA A 501 16.37 -20.25 26.52
CA ALA A 501 17.74 -19.96 26.99
C ALA A 501 18.72 -21.09 26.71
N LYS A 502 18.28 -22.35 26.83
CA LYS A 502 19.15 -23.52 26.60
C LYS A 502 19.62 -23.64 25.14
N SER A 503 18.87 -23.09 24.18
CA SER A 503 19.18 -23.21 22.75
C SER A 503 20.06 -22.07 22.20
N VAL A 504 20.32 -21.03 23.02
CA VAL A 504 21.08 -19.82 22.63
C VAL A 504 22.24 -19.51 23.61
N LYS A 505 22.89 -20.54 24.07
CA LYS A 505 24.00 -20.42 25.08
C LYS A 505 25.17 -19.62 24.55
N ASP A 506 25.54 -19.81 23.29
CA ASP A 506 26.69 -19.13 22.69
C ASP A 506 26.38 -17.62 22.56
N GLU A 507 25.19 -17.25 22.23
CA GLU A 507 24.74 -15.86 22.14
C GLU A 507 24.69 -15.20 23.54
N ILE A 508 24.24 -15.94 24.53
CA ILE A 508 24.24 -15.49 25.94
C ILE A 508 25.65 -15.20 26.41
N GLU A 509 26.58 -16.13 26.21
CA GLU A 509 27.97 -15.96 26.62
C GLU A 509 28.65 -14.83 25.82
N PHE A 510 28.32 -14.67 24.56
CA PHE A 510 28.79 -13.55 23.74
C PHE A 510 28.44 -12.20 24.35
N VAL A 511 27.21 -12.02 24.82
CA VAL A 511 26.74 -10.80 25.49
C VAL A 511 27.44 -10.63 26.85
N LYS A 512 27.47 -11.66 27.68
CA LYS A 512 28.05 -11.60 29.01
C LYS A 512 29.54 -11.27 28.99
N ALA A 513 30.29 -11.81 28.05
CA ALA A 513 31.74 -11.55 27.90
C ALA A 513 32.03 -10.05 27.64
N ARG A 514 31.07 -9.29 27.15
CA ARG A 514 31.20 -7.87 26.79
C ARG A 514 30.61 -6.92 27.84
N ARG A 515 30.23 -7.43 29.02
CA ARG A 515 29.58 -6.62 30.07
C ARG A 515 30.39 -5.36 30.44
N LYS A 516 31.71 -5.49 30.63
CA LYS A 516 32.57 -4.36 30.99
C LYS A 516 32.62 -3.29 29.88
N PHE A 517 32.62 -3.71 28.62
CA PHE A 517 32.63 -2.80 27.49
C PHE A 517 31.36 -1.92 27.44
N MET A 518 30.22 -2.42 27.88
CA MET A 518 28.96 -1.73 27.90
C MET A 518 28.92 -0.49 28.80
N ASP A 519 29.85 -0.32 29.72
CA ASP A 519 29.94 0.85 30.58
C ASP A 519 30.77 1.99 29.95
N THR A 520 31.44 1.77 28.80
CA THR A 520 32.43 2.69 28.22
C THR A 520 31.88 4.11 27.97
N LEU A 521 30.67 4.26 27.38
CA LEU A 521 30.12 5.57 27.10
C LEU A 521 29.62 6.27 28.37
N GLU A 522 29.01 5.54 29.29
CA GLU A 522 28.57 6.07 30.57
C GLU A 522 29.76 6.53 31.44
N ASP A 523 30.83 5.77 31.44
CA ASP A 523 32.06 6.12 32.18
C ASP A 523 32.76 7.33 31.55
N ALA A 524 32.76 7.45 30.21
CA ALA A 524 33.26 8.62 29.52
C ALA A 524 32.44 9.87 29.83
N HIS A 525 31.12 9.74 29.90
CA HIS A 525 30.21 10.81 30.30
C HIS A 525 30.50 11.26 31.75
N LYS A 526 30.54 10.34 32.70
CA LYS A 526 30.90 10.64 34.12
C LYS A 526 32.26 11.30 34.25
N ALA A 527 33.23 10.97 33.40
CA ALA A 527 34.54 11.59 33.33
C ALA A 527 34.57 12.95 32.61
N GLY A 528 33.42 13.47 32.16
CA GLY A 528 33.29 14.74 31.45
C GLY A 528 33.87 14.75 30.04
N LYS A 529 34.14 13.60 29.44
CA LYS A 529 34.68 13.45 28.08
C LYS A 529 33.58 13.41 27.01
N LEU A 530 32.39 12.98 27.39
CA LEU A 530 31.25 12.80 26.48
C LEU A 530 30.08 13.62 27.01
N PRO A 531 29.76 14.79 26.36
CA PRO A 531 28.64 15.65 26.75
C PRO A 531 27.30 15.06 26.32
N LEU A 532 26.22 15.43 27.03
CA LEU A 532 24.88 15.24 26.50
C LEU A 532 24.60 16.29 25.42
N LYS A 533 24.07 15.82 24.31
CA LYS A 533 23.62 16.64 23.16
C LYS A 533 22.22 16.22 22.73
N VAL A 534 21.64 16.96 21.80
CA VAL A 534 20.45 16.52 21.10
C VAL A 534 20.81 15.39 20.15
N THR A 535 20.19 14.24 20.29
CA THR A 535 20.42 13.07 19.44
C THR A 535 19.16 12.65 18.70
N HIS A 536 19.34 12.15 17.48
CA HIS A 536 18.25 11.62 16.67
C HIS A 536 17.81 10.23 17.13
N ASN A 537 18.77 9.38 17.52
CA ASN A 537 18.58 8.02 18.05
C ASN A 537 17.96 6.97 17.11
N ASP A 538 17.77 7.29 15.83
CA ASP A 538 17.37 6.35 14.77
C ASP A 538 17.93 6.82 13.42
N THR A 539 19.26 6.79 13.30
CA THR A 539 20.01 7.40 12.19
C THR A 539 20.17 6.46 10.99
N LYS A 540 19.06 6.01 10.44
CA LYS A 540 19.04 5.18 9.25
C LYS A 540 18.98 6.03 7.97
N LEU A 541 19.43 5.46 6.85
CA LEU A 541 19.39 6.11 5.54
C LEU A 541 17.98 6.56 5.14
N ASN A 542 16.96 5.76 5.45
CA ASN A 542 15.56 6.08 5.16
C ASN A 542 15.00 7.24 6.01
N ASN A 543 15.73 7.73 7.00
CA ASN A 543 15.40 8.92 7.77
C ASN A 543 16.08 10.20 7.21
N ILE A 544 16.52 10.13 5.95
CA ILE A 544 17.03 11.28 5.19
C ILE A 544 16.26 11.43 3.88
N LEU A 545 15.83 12.64 3.60
CA LEU A 545 15.33 13.01 2.29
C LEU A 545 16.50 13.51 1.43
N PHE A 546 16.53 13.05 0.19
CA PHE A 546 17.50 13.45 -0.84
C PHE A 546 16.81 14.31 -1.89
N ASP A 547 17.49 15.30 -2.40
CA ASP A 547 17.00 16.14 -3.48
C ASP A 547 17.00 15.38 -4.82
N LYS A 548 15.85 15.31 -5.48
CA LYS A 548 15.70 14.59 -6.76
C LYS A 548 16.53 15.11 -7.91
N LYS A 549 16.92 16.40 -7.86
CA LYS A 549 17.68 17.04 -8.94
C LYS A 549 19.18 16.86 -8.76
N THR A 550 19.67 17.07 -7.53
CA THR A 550 21.10 17.03 -7.23
C THR A 550 21.58 15.67 -6.75
N GLY A 551 20.67 14.84 -6.22
CA GLY A 551 20.95 13.56 -5.58
C GLY A 551 21.63 13.72 -4.20
N GLY A 552 21.84 14.94 -3.69
CA GLY A 552 22.43 15.19 -2.38
C GLY A 552 21.42 15.06 -1.24
N ALA A 553 21.93 14.83 -0.01
CA ALA A 553 21.08 14.81 1.19
C ALA A 553 20.51 16.22 1.44
N LEU A 554 19.24 16.28 1.87
CA LEU A 554 18.48 17.51 1.96
C LEU A 554 17.93 17.77 3.37
N CYS A 555 17.24 16.78 3.97
CA CYS A 555 16.50 16.96 5.21
C CYS A 555 16.56 15.68 6.05
N VAL A 556 16.86 15.82 7.33
CA VAL A 556 16.72 14.72 8.32
C VAL A 556 15.26 14.69 8.78
N ILE A 557 14.64 13.50 8.76
CA ILE A 557 13.24 13.27 9.10
C ILE A 557 13.11 12.22 10.21
N ASP A 558 11.87 11.95 10.63
CA ASP A 558 11.51 10.98 11.70
C ASP A 558 12.15 11.33 13.06
N LEU A 559 11.88 12.56 13.50
CA LEU A 559 12.42 13.14 14.74
C LEU A 559 11.69 12.66 16.01
N ASP A 560 10.99 11.54 15.99
CA ASP A 560 10.18 11.04 17.11
C ASP A 560 11.01 10.55 18.29
N THR A 561 12.25 10.16 18.01
CA THR A 561 13.22 9.69 19.01
C THR A 561 14.20 10.78 19.46
N ILE A 562 13.88 12.03 19.15
CA ILE A 562 14.75 13.16 19.54
C ILE A 562 14.70 13.38 21.05
N MET A 563 15.85 13.27 21.71
CA MET A 563 15.99 13.45 23.15
C MET A 563 17.46 13.69 23.53
N PRO A 564 17.77 14.00 24.81
CA PRO A 564 19.15 14.09 25.25
C PRO A 564 19.87 12.74 25.11
N GLY A 565 21.07 12.76 24.57
CA GLY A 565 21.87 11.53 24.38
C GLY A 565 23.31 11.83 24.04
N TYR A 566 24.03 10.82 23.60
CA TYR A 566 25.41 10.96 23.14
C TYR A 566 25.44 10.97 21.62
N SER A 567 26.01 12.04 21.01
CA SER A 567 26.12 12.18 19.56
C SER A 567 26.79 11.00 18.87
N VAL A 568 27.67 10.31 19.59
CA VAL A 568 28.35 9.09 19.12
C VAL A 568 27.38 7.90 18.92
N ASN A 569 26.21 7.90 19.58
CA ASN A 569 25.18 6.87 19.35
C ASN A 569 24.57 7.02 17.96
N ASP A 570 24.33 8.26 17.51
CA ASP A 570 23.83 8.55 16.18
C ASP A 570 24.81 8.05 15.09
N PHE A 571 26.10 8.29 15.29
CA PHE A 571 27.14 7.72 14.44
C PHE A 571 27.11 6.19 14.44
N GLY A 572 27.07 5.61 15.64
CA GLY A 572 27.10 4.15 15.82
C GLY A 572 25.92 3.42 15.19
N ASP A 573 24.71 3.98 15.31
CA ASP A 573 23.51 3.39 14.71
C ASP A 573 23.55 3.42 13.18
N SER A 574 24.07 4.50 12.59
CA SER A 574 24.29 4.58 11.15
C SER A 574 25.31 3.55 10.65
N ILE A 575 26.40 3.34 11.39
CA ILE A 575 27.41 2.33 11.02
C ILE A 575 26.81 0.92 11.10
N ARG A 576 26.08 0.62 12.15
CA ARG A 576 25.39 -0.66 12.35
C ARG A 576 24.50 -1.00 11.15
N PHE A 577 23.77 0.00 10.64
CA PHE A 577 22.81 -0.18 9.55
C PHE A 577 23.47 -0.18 8.17
N GLY A 578 24.46 0.68 7.92
CA GLY A 578 24.96 0.98 6.59
C GLY A 578 26.34 0.45 6.23
N ALA A 579 27.20 0.13 7.21
CA ALA A 579 28.55 -0.42 6.95
C ALA A 579 28.59 -1.95 6.98
N THR A 580 27.59 -2.58 6.34
CA THR A 580 27.45 -4.03 6.24
C THR A 580 27.08 -4.45 4.81
N THR A 581 27.46 -5.67 4.45
CA THR A 581 27.19 -6.24 3.13
C THR A 581 25.85 -6.97 3.03
N ALA A 582 25.17 -7.20 4.16
CA ALA A 582 23.95 -8.01 4.25
C ALA A 582 22.77 -7.24 4.86
N LEU A 583 21.56 -7.78 4.68
CA LEU A 583 20.38 -7.31 5.39
C LEU A 583 20.45 -7.66 6.88
N GLU A 584 19.77 -6.90 7.74
CA GLU A 584 19.75 -7.08 9.20
C GLU A 584 19.25 -8.47 9.63
N ASP A 585 18.47 -9.14 8.80
CA ASP A 585 17.88 -10.46 9.06
C ASP A 585 18.47 -11.58 8.20
N GLU A 586 19.66 -11.36 7.59
CA GLU A 586 20.38 -12.37 6.84
C GLU A 586 20.77 -13.56 7.75
N ARG A 587 20.42 -14.75 7.29
CA ARG A 587 20.64 -16.01 8.04
C ARG A 587 21.99 -16.63 7.80
N ASP A 588 22.53 -16.45 6.60
CA ASP A 588 23.86 -16.92 6.26
C ASP A 588 24.91 -15.94 6.75
N LEU A 589 25.47 -16.22 7.93
CA LEU A 589 26.46 -15.36 8.55
C LEU A 589 27.76 -15.22 7.76
N SER A 590 28.01 -16.07 6.76
CA SER A 590 29.17 -15.94 5.86
C SER A 590 29.00 -14.74 4.90
N LEU A 591 27.76 -14.32 4.65
CA LEU A 591 27.43 -13.14 3.85
C LEU A 591 27.42 -11.85 4.67
N VAL A 592 27.37 -11.96 6.01
CA VAL A 592 27.37 -10.82 6.93
C VAL A 592 28.79 -10.40 7.22
N ASN A 593 29.21 -9.26 6.69
CA ASN A 593 30.57 -8.74 6.88
C ASN A 593 30.51 -7.24 7.16
N PHE A 594 31.40 -6.80 8.06
CA PHE A 594 31.67 -5.38 8.27
C PHE A 594 32.54 -4.84 7.14
N ASP A 595 32.04 -3.79 6.46
CA ASP A 595 32.76 -3.16 5.35
C ASP A 595 33.53 -1.94 5.84
N ILE A 596 34.83 -2.09 5.99
CA ILE A 596 35.74 -1.02 6.47
C ILE A 596 35.80 0.18 5.51
N SER A 597 35.57 -0.01 4.21
CA SER A 597 35.58 1.07 3.23
C SER A 597 34.32 1.92 3.34
N LEU A 598 33.17 1.32 3.60
CA LEU A 598 31.93 2.05 3.93
C LEU A 598 32.06 2.77 5.27
N TYR A 599 32.69 2.12 6.28
CA TYR A 599 33.00 2.79 7.55
C TYR A 599 33.88 4.03 7.33
N GLU A 600 34.98 3.94 6.58
CA GLU A 600 35.84 5.08 6.25
C GLU A 600 35.04 6.19 5.53
N THR A 601 34.23 5.81 4.56
CA THR A 601 33.37 6.74 3.83
C THR A 601 32.41 7.50 4.76
N TYR A 602 31.84 6.80 5.74
CA TYR A 602 30.93 7.42 6.71
C TYR A 602 31.66 8.32 7.71
N VAL A 603 32.83 7.92 8.20
CA VAL A 603 33.67 8.72 9.09
C VAL A 603 34.05 10.04 8.44
N ASP A 604 34.51 10.02 7.17
CA ASP A 604 34.84 11.24 6.41
C ASP A 604 33.63 12.18 6.32
N GLY A 605 32.48 11.66 5.90
CA GLY A 605 31.26 12.46 5.76
C GLY A 605 30.76 13.02 7.08
N PHE A 606 30.75 12.23 8.15
CA PHE A 606 30.21 12.61 9.44
C PHE A 606 31.07 13.71 10.11
N ILE A 607 32.39 13.52 10.15
CA ILE A 607 33.33 14.51 10.71
C ILE A 607 33.26 15.82 9.91
N LYS A 608 33.25 15.74 8.59
CA LYS A 608 33.13 16.91 7.72
C LYS A 608 31.79 17.62 7.90
N GLY A 609 30.69 16.87 8.01
CA GLY A 609 29.35 17.44 8.27
C GLY A 609 29.27 18.12 9.62
N ALA A 610 29.95 17.60 10.63
CA ALA A 610 29.98 18.15 11.99
C ALA A 610 30.78 19.48 12.10
N LYS A 611 31.57 19.86 11.10
CA LYS A 611 32.21 21.20 10.97
C LYS A 611 32.93 21.64 12.27
N GLY A 612 33.64 20.74 12.94
CA GLY A 612 34.30 21.01 14.23
C GLY A 612 33.37 21.10 15.45
N GLY A 613 32.08 20.77 15.31
CA GLY A 613 31.11 20.77 16.41
C GLY A 613 31.20 19.56 17.37
N LEU A 614 32.08 18.59 17.09
CA LEU A 614 32.36 17.46 17.98
C LEU A 614 33.58 17.74 18.85
N SER A 615 33.52 17.40 20.13
CA SER A 615 34.67 17.45 21.03
C SER A 615 35.66 16.32 20.71
N LYS A 616 36.90 16.46 21.18
CA LYS A 616 37.90 15.38 21.05
C LYS A 616 37.40 14.08 21.65
N GLY A 617 36.74 14.13 22.82
CA GLY A 617 36.21 12.93 23.48
C GLY A 617 35.14 12.23 22.67
N GLU A 618 34.27 12.98 21.95
CA GLU A 618 33.27 12.41 21.03
C GLU A 618 33.98 11.72 19.85
N ILE A 619 34.93 12.39 19.22
CA ILE A 619 35.68 11.86 18.08
C ILE A 619 36.43 10.59 18.45
N ASP A 620 37.14 10.61 19.57
CA ASP A 620 37.93 9.45 20.05
C ASP A 620 37.04 8.21 20.33
N LEU A 621 35.76 8.39 20.61
CA LEU A 621 34.80 7.33 20.94
C LEU A 621 33.95 6.83 19.77
N LEU A 622 34.05 7.41 18.57
CA LEU A 622 33.28 6.96 17.40
C LEU A 622 33.46 5.46 17.09
N PRO A 623 34.67 4.88 17.13
CA PRO A 623 34.84 3.45 16.87
C PRO A 623 34.14 2.56 17.91
N GLU A 624 34.28 2.90 19.20
CA GLU A 624 33.65 2.17 20.31
C GLU A 624 32.11 2.28 20.24
N ALA A 625 31.60 3.45 19.87
CA ALA A 625 30.16 3.66 19.72
C ALA A 625 29.55 2.81 18.59
N ALA A 626 30.25 2.63 17.47
CA ALA A 626 29.83 1.73 16.41
C ALA A 626 29.64 0.28 16.90
N ILE A 627 30.63 -0.22 17.66
CA ILE A 627 30.55 -1.53 18.28
C ILE A 627 29.44 -1.60 19.34
N MET A 628 29.31 -0.55 20.16
CA MET A 628 28.34 -0.46 21.25
C MET A 628 26.89 -0.50 20.71
N MET A 629 26.56 0.31 19.71
CA MET A 629 25.21 0.36 19.14
C MET A 629 24.84 -0.95 18.44
N THR A 630 25.80 -1.58 17.78
CA THR A 630 25.61 -2.89 17.16
C THR A 630 25.38 -3.99 18.21
N LEU A 631 26.17 -3.99 19.29
CA LEU A 631 26.02 -4.92 20.42
C LEU A 631 24.67 -4.72 21.13
N GLU A 632 24.29 -3.48 21.40
CA GLU A 632 23.00 -3.14 22.03
C GLU A 632 21.83 -3.64 21.20
N CYS A 633 21.83 -3.40 19.89
CA CYS A 633 20.78 -3.84 19.00
C CYS A 633 20.66 -5.37 18.99
N GLY A 634 21.78 -6.08 18.84
CA GLY A 634 21.83 -7.55 18.90
C GLY A 634 21.33 -8.11 20.24
N MET A 635 21.73 -7.47 21.35
CA MET A 635 21.25 -7.83 22.68
C MET A 635 19.74 -7.60 22.85
N ARG A 636 19.17 -6.53 22.29
CA ARG A 636 17.73 -6.25 22.31
C ARG A 636 16.96 -7.31 21.53
N PHE A 637 17.44 -7.74 20.36
CA PHE A 637 16.84 -8.83 19.60
C PHE A 637 16.89 -10.16 20.38
N LEU A 638 18.00 -10.47 21.03
CA LEU A 638 18.13 -11.68 21.86
C LEU A 638 17.19 -11.61 23.07
N THR A 639 17.08 -10.46 23.72
CA THR A 639 16.16 -10.22 24.84
C THR A 639 14.71 -10.49 24.44
N ASP A 640 14.30 -9.98 23.28
CA ASP A 640 12.94 -10.19 22.77
C ASP A 640 12.69 -11.64 22.38
N HIS A 641 13.68 -12.33 21.79
CA HIS A 641 13.60 -13.75 21.50
C HIS A 641 13.40 -14.58 22.79
N LEU A 642 14.10 -14.25 23.87
CA LEU A 642 13.91 -14.90 25.18
C LEU A 642 12.57 -14.55 25.83
N SER A 643 12.02 -13.38 25.51
CA SER A 643 10.72 -12.90 26.00
C SER A 643 9.51 -13.36 25.15
N GLY A 644 9.73 -14.16 24.09
CA GLY A 644 8.66 -14.71 23.24
C GLY A 644 8.29 -13.85 22.05
N ASP A 645 9.20 -13.03 21.54
CA ASP A 645 9.06 -12.18 20.34
C ASP A 645 7.87 -11.20 20.44
N THR A 646 7.80 -10.44 21.54
CA THR A 646 6.68 -9.57 21.88
C THR A 646 6.88 -8.09 21.50
N TYR A 647 8.14 -7.68 21.33
CA TYR A 647 8.49 -6.28 21.07
C TYR A 647 8.71 -5.99 19.58
N PHE A 648 9.58 -6.75 18.92
CA PHE A 648 9.85 -6.57 17.50
C PHE A 648 8.91 -7.41 16.62
N LYS A 649 8.43 -6.82 15.54
CA LYS A 649 7.61 -7.55 14.58
C LYS A 649 8.42 -8.65 13.90
N ILE A 650 7.94 -9.88 13.99
CA ILE A 650 8.55 -11.05 13.34
C ILE A 650 7.72 -11.47 12.11
N SER A 651 8.38 -12.01 11.10
CA SER A 651 7.78 -12.58 9.88
C SER A 651 7.93 -14.10 9.80
N ARG A 652 8.76 -14.68 10.67
CA ARG A 652 9.06 -16.12 10.73
C ARG A 652 9.50 -16.53 12.14
N GLU A 653 9.52 -17.81 12.40
CA GLU A 653 10.11 -18.37 13.61
C GLU A 653 11.61 -18.04 13.68
N ASN A 654 12.11 -17.77 14.89
CA ASN A 654 13.50 -17.39 15.18
C ASN A 654 14.00 -16.10 14.49
N HIS A 655 13.10 -15.26 13.96
CA HIS A 655 13.48 -14.05 13.24
C HIS A 655 14.37 -13.12 14.08
N ASN A 656 14.03 -12.90 15.37
CA ASN A 656 14.84 -12.07 16.27
C ASN A 656 16.17 -12.74 16.63
N LEU A 657 16.24 -14.07 16.68
CA LEU A 657 17.50 -14.78 16.87
C LEU A 657 18.43 -14.63 15.66
N ASP A 658 17.89 -14.72 14.44
CA ASP A 658 18.66 -14.49 13.22
C ASP A 658 19.25 -13.07 13.21
N ARG A 659 18.44 -12.07 13.57
CA ARG A 659 18.88 -10.67 13.72
C ARG A 659 19.97 -10.52 14.81
N ALA A 660 19.79 -11.14 15.96
CA ALA A 660 20.80 -11.09 17.03
C ALA A 660 22.15 -11.65 16.56
N ARG A 661 22.15 -12.80 15.90
CA ARG A 661 23.35 -13.45 15.36
C ARG A 661 24.04 -12.59 14.30
N ASN A 662 23.26 -11.97 13.43
CA ASN A 662 23.74 -11.03 12.43
C ASN A 662 24.51 -9.87 13.10
N GLN A 663 23.90 -9.22 14.10
CA GLN A 663 24.54 -8.12 14.81
C GLN A 663 25.80 -8.58 15.60
N PHE A 664 25.79 -9.75 16.23
CA PHE A 664 26.95 -10.29 16.95
C PHE A 664 28.11 -10.64 16.01
N LYS A 665 27.79 -11.07 14.77
CA LYS A 665 28.80 -11.26 13.73
C LYS A 665 29.48 -9.93 13.38
N LEU A 666 28.68 -8.86 13.16
CA LEU A 666 29.22 -7.53 12.90
C LEU A 666 30.07 -6.99 14.05
N VAL A 667 29.62 -7.16 15.31
CA VAL A 667 30.41 -6.80 16.49
C VAL A 667 31.76 -7.50 16.46
N SER A 668 31.80 -8.82 16.21
CA SER A 668 33.05 -9.57 16.13
C SER A 668 34.00 -9.09 15.06
N ASP A 669 33.46 -8.67 13.91
CA ASP A 669 34.28 -8.14 12.82
C ASP A 669 34.80 -6.72 13.12
N MET A 670 33.98 -5.87 13.72
CA MET A 670 34.38 -4.52 14.16
C MET A 670 35.45 -4.59 15.26
N GLU A 671 35.33 -5.52 16.22
CA GLU A 671 36.35 -5.73 17.27
C GLU A 671 37.70 -6.08 16.67
N LYS A 672 37.76 -6.93 15.64
CA LYS A 672 39.00 -7.27 14.93
C LYS A 672 39.55 -6.06 14.16
N ALA A 673 38.65 -5.24 13.57
CA ALA A 673 39.00 -4.07 12.81
C ALA A 673 39.24 -2.81 13.66
N LEU A 674 39.03 -2.86 15.00
CA LEU A 674 39.08 -1.69 15.87
C LEU A 674 40.36 -0.85 15.74
N PRO A 675 41.57 -1.43 15.64
CA PRO A 675 42.78 -0.62 15.42
C PRO A 675 42.74 0.18 14.13
N GLU A 676 42.21 -0.39 13.07
CA GLU A 676 42.05 0.28 11.79
C GLU A 676 40.96 1.36 11.83
N MET A 677 39.82 1.06 12.48
CA MET A 677 38.73 2.02 12.71
C MET A 677 39.26 3.27 13.43
N LYS A 678 40.09 3.11 14.46
CA LYS A 678 40.72 4.22 15.17
C LYS A 678 41.65 5.03 14.28
N ARG A 679 42.48 4.37 13.49
CA ARG A 679 43.40 5.04 12.56
C ARG A 679 42.62 5.87 11.52
N ILE A 680 41.48 5.35 11.02
CA ILE A 680 40.62 6.07 10.10
C ILE A 680 40.06 7.34 10.76
N VAL A 681 39.52 7.23 11.98
CA VAL A 681 39.00 8.40 12.71
C VAL A 681 40.08 9.44 12.95
N GLU A 682 41.29 9.03 13.42
CA GLU A 682 42.42 9.94 13.58
C GLU A 682 42.82 10.65 12.28
N LYS A 683 42.83 9.93 11.16
CA LYS A 683 43.13 10.49 9.84
C LYS A 683 42.21 11.67 9.50
N TYR A 684 40.89 11.50 9.64
CA TYR A 684 39.93 12.53 9.25
C TYR A 684 39.74 13.61 10.32
N ALA A 685 39.96 13.31 11.59
CA ALA A 685 39.97 14.30 12.66
C ALA A 685 41.11 15.31 12.54
N ASN A 686 42.26 14.91 12.00
CA ASN A 686 43.42 15.78 11.78
C ASN A 686 43.34 16.61 10.47
N GLN A 687 42.36 16.36 9.60
CA GLN A 687 42.17 17.04 8.33
C GLN A 687 41.14 18.18 8.42
N ASN A 688 40.30 18.16 9.43
CA ASN A 688 39.24 19.13 9.69
C ASN A 688 39.46 19.87 11.02
#